data_3507baa38a5d5fb86eabff984a5b5157
#
_entry.id   3507baa38a5d5fb86eabff984a5b5157
#
_cell.length_a   1.000
_cell.length_b   1.000
_cell.length_c   1.000
_cell.angle_alpha   90.00
_cell.angle_beta   90.00
_cell.angle_gamma   90.00
#
_symmetry.space_group_name_H-M   'P 1'
#
loop_
_entity.id
_entity.type
_entity.pdbx_description
1 polymer ?
#
loop_
_entity_poly.entity_id
_entity_poly.type
_entity_poly.pdbx_seq_one_letter_code
_entity_poly.pdbx_strand_id
1 'polypeptide(L)'
;MADKRNSGCRDLGAGVEQDGITFSAAVYSEEPVSLILYHKGSEEVAWEIPFPDWPCAGIVYSMKVRGISPKKYEYNFRIGKKVVQDPAARLVVGRKEFGDLSDRGEHQVRCGFLSERFDWGEEERLLHIRYEDVIAYQLHVRGFTKQKNSRVRHKGTFLGLQEKIPYLKELGVNQVILMPAYEFDEVILDNRVGTVFPQNPGLQPGGSIAAGNGVAISSVGGKRLNYWGYGEGFYYAPKTSYCATNKPDIEFKTMVKKLHENGIEVIMEFSFPDPVDITMAADCLNWWQQEYHVDGFLLRMRQDAANALAGNPFLMGCKLYSDYFPVDTVYPGNRKIKGRNLAECNDGFKITARKLLKGDEDQLSDFVRRTRYNPPKAGVMNYITGHDGFTLMDLVSYDKKHNEDNGEQGRDGAVYNYSWNCGLEGPTKKKSITKLRMQQMKNAFAMMLLAQGTPMLLAGDEFGNSQMGNNNPYCLDNEVTWVDWSRERANRELTEFVKTLIRFRKEHKILHMERELTGMDMKACGYPDVSCHGSRAWYGAFEHMNRHVGLLYCGMYAECREFVYVVYNLHWNPQEIALPNLVEGMKWDKVLDTSASAEEEENQVIQEGSKEFIIPPRCVQVLLAKPVPGAKRQGRNSKGKAE
;
A
#
# COMPACT_ATOMS: atom_id res chain seq x y z
N MET A 1 3.37 -42.46 -21.06
CA MET A 1 4.78 -42.91 -20.93
C MET A 1 5.69 -41.70 -20.87
N ALA A 2 6.62 -41.69 -19.93
CA ALA A 2 7.57 -40.57 -19.78
C ALA A 2 8.57 -40.60 -20.95
N ASP A 3 8.69 -39.51 -21.67
CA ASP A 3 9.73 -39.29 -22.67
C ASP A 3 10.92 -38.63 -21.99
N LYS A 4 11.96 -39.39 -21.74
CA LYS A 4 13.20 -38.95 -21.08
C LYS A 4 14.18 -38.24 -22.03
N ARG A 5 13.80 -38.01 -23.30
CA ARG A 5 14.62 -37.23 -24.21
C ARG A 5 14.48 -35.75 -23.85
N ASN A 6 15.61 -35.08 -23.82
CA ASN A 6 15.75 -33.63 -23.60
C ASN A 6 14.62 -32.81 -24.29
N SER A 7 13.48 -32.65 -23.64
CA SER A 7 12.54 -31.61 -23.99
C SER A 7 13.23 -30.33 -23.61
N GLY A 8 13.53 -29.45 -24.59
CA GLY A 8 14.26 -28.23 -24.33
C GLY A 8 13.64 -27.51 -23.17
N CYS A 9 14.31 -27.53 -22.01
CA CYS A 9 13.88 -26.89 -20.78
C CYS A 9 13.91 -25.40 -20.99
N ARG A 10 12.75 -24.76 -21.00
CA ARG A 10 12.64 -23.30 -21.13
C ARG A 10 12.22 -22.66 -19.82
N ASP A 11 11.33 -23.33 -19.07
CA ASP A 11 10.71 -22.76 -17.88
C ASP A 11 10.73 -23.77 -16.73
N LEU A 12 10.84 -23.29 -15.48
CA LEU A 12 10.66 -24.10 -14.28
C LEU A 12 9.17 -24.35 -14.02
N GLY A 13 8.87 -25.47 -13.35
CA GLY A 13 7.51 -25.86 -13.00
C GLY A 13 6.89 -26.83 -13.98
N ALA A 14 5.57 -26.87 -14.05
CA ALA A 14 4.80 -27.76 -14.89
C ALA A 14 4.19 -27.01 -16.08
N GLY A 15 4.70 -27.25 -17.26
CA GLY A 15 4.20 -26.72 -18.55
C GLY A 15 3.20 -27.68 -19.20
N VAL A 16 1.95 -27.23 -19.37
CA VAL A 16 0.90 -28.02 -20.03
C VAL A 16 1.00 -27.83 -21.54
N GLU A 17 1.14 -28.93 -22.27
CA GLU A 17 1.25 -28.98 -23.72
C GLU A 17 0.13 -29.84 -24.33
N GLN A 18 -0.03 -29.81 -25.66
CA GLN A 18 -1.13 -30.54 -26.34
C GLN A 18 -1.08 -32.06 -26.11
N ASP A 19 0.11 -32.66 -26.01
CA ASP A 19 0.32 -34.12 -25.95
C ASP A 19 0.82 -34.59 -24.56
N GLY A 20 0.93 -33.71 -23.56
CA GLY A 20 1.40 -34.07 -22.22
C GLY A 20 1.75 -32.87 -21.36
N ILE A 21 2.48 -33.12 -20.29
CA ILE A 21 2.96 -32.11 -19.36
C ILE A 21 4.45 -32.23 -19.20
N THR A 22 5.19 -31.15 -19.38
CA THR A 22 6.61 -31.06 -19.11
C THR A 22 6.82 -30.56 -17.68
N PHE A 23 7.59 -31.31 -16.89
CA PHE A 23 7.98 -30.97 -15.53
C PHE A 23 9.45 -30.62 -15.49
N SER A 24 9.79 -29.47 -14.92
CA SER A 24 11.17 -29.00 -14.80
C SER A 24 11.43 -28.49 -13.38
N ALA A 25 12.48 -29.01 -12.74
CA ALA A 25 12.85 -28.67 -11.38
C ALA A 25 14.34 -28.35 -11.28
N ALA A 26 14.69 -27.23 -10.62
CA ALA A 26 16.06 -26.93 -10.25
C ALA A 26 16.40 -27.65 -8.93
N VAL A 27 17.40 -28.50 -8.92
CA VAL A 27 17.75 -29.35 -7.78
C VAL A 27 19.21 -29.15 -7.39
N TYR A 28 19.44 -28.71 -6.17
CA TYR A 28 20.77 -28.45 -5.59
C TYR A 28 21.34 -29.66 -4.81
N SER A 29 20.86 -30.85 -5.13
CA SER A 29 21.26 -32.10 -4.45
C SER A 29 21.71 -33.13 -5.46
N GLU A 30 22.64 -34.01 -5.07
CA GLU A 30 23.04 -35.19 -5.84
C GLU A 30 22.10 -36.40 -5.62
N GLU A 31 21.08 -36.23 -4.76
CA GLU A 31 20.10 -37.29 -4.50
C GLU A 31 19.17 -37.50 -5.70
N PRO A 32 18.66 -38.75 -5.92
CA PRO A 32 17.76 -39.03 -7.02
C PRO A 32 16.47 -38.21 -6.93
N VAL A 33 15.99 -37.77 -8.08
CA VAL A 33 14.78 -36.95 -8.22
C VAL A 33 13.67 -37.77 -8.90
N SER A 34 12.48 -37.74 -8.35
CA SER A 34 11.28 -38.36 -8.92
C SER A 34 10.12 -37.35 -8.97
N LEU A 35 9.27 -37.50 -9.96
CA LEU A 35 7.95 -36.89 -10.04
C LEU A 35 6.95 -37.82 -9.34
N ILE A 36 6.20 -37.27 -8.39
CA ILE A 36 5.06 -37.92 -7.76
C ILE A 36 3.79 -37.39 -8.38
N LEU A 37 2.92 -38.25 -8.86
CA LEU A 37 1.60 -37.91 -9.36
C LEU A 37 0.53 -38.46 -8.42
N TYR A 38 -0.49 -37.64 -8.17
CA TYR A 38 -1.67 -38.00 -7.38
C TYR A 38 -2.92 -37.86 -8.25
N HIS A 39 -3.93 -38.70 -8.02
CA HIS A 39 -5.25 -38.37 -8.55
C HIS A 39 -5.78 -37.11 -7.88
N LYS A 40 -6.46 -36.25 -8.64
CA LYS A 40 -6.95 -34.96 -8.14
C LYS A 40 -7.81 -35.13 -6.88
N GLY A 41 -7.40 -34.45 -5.79
CA GLY A 41 -8.05 -34.50 -4.48
C GLY A 41 -7.72 -35.71 -3.64
N SER A 42 -6.80 -36.59 -4.07
CA SER A 42 -6.30 -37.73 -3.28
C SER A 42 -4.89 -37.45 -2.76
N GLU A 43 -4.60 -37.95 -1.55
CA GLU A 43 -3.26 -37.95 -0.97
C GLU A 43 -2.49 -39.23 -1.29
N GLU A 44 -3.14 -40.21 -1.92
CA GLU A 44 -2.50 -41.46 -2.34
C GLU A 44 -1.64 -41.26 -3.59
N VAL A 45 -0.41 -41.77 -3.54
CA VAL A 45 0.52 -41.75 -4.67
C VAL A 45 -0.01 -42.66 -5.76
N ALA A 46 -0.40 -42.07 -6.89
CA ALA A 46 -0.83 -42.84 -8.05
C ALA A 46 0.37 -43.38 -8.84
N TRP A 47 1.38 -42.57 -9.01
CA TRP A 47 2.57 -42.90 -9.79
C TRP A 47 3.77 -42.13 -9.26
N GLU A 48 4.94 -42.81 -9.22
CA GLU A 48 6.23 -42.21 -9.00
C GLU A 48 7.12 -42.50 -10.20
N ILE A 49 7.62 -41.43 -10.84
CA ILE A 49 8.35 -41.53 -12.10
C ILE A 49 9.72 -40.86 -11.88
N PRO A 50 10.82 -41.61 -11.94
CA PRO A 50 12.16 -41.06 -11.80
C PRO A 50 12.49 -40.11 -12.97
N PHE A 51 13.12 -38.99 -12.66
CA PHE A 51 13.71 -38.11 -13.67
C PHE A 51 14.90 -38.81 -14.37
N PRO A 52 15.36 -38.27 -15.53
CA PRO A 52 16.63 -38.70 -16.13
C PRO A 52 17.78 -38.58 -15.12
N ASP A 53 18.80 -39.43 -15.23
CA ASP A 53 19.95 -39.44 -14.32
C ASP A 53 20.80 -38.14 -14.40
N TRP A 54 20.62 -37.34 -15.46
CA TRP A 54 21.39 -36.11 -15.70
C TRP A 54 20.46 -34.91 -15.89
N PRO A 55 20.83 -33.73 -15.35
CA PRO A 55 20.09 -32.51 -15.61
C PRO A 55 20.17 -32.14 -17.10
N CYS A 56 19.11 -31.49 -17.61
CA CYS A 56 19.05 -31.01 -18.99
C CYS A 56 19.88 -29.75 -19.22
N ALA A 57 20.02 -28.92 -18.18
CA ALA A 57 20.82 -27.69 -18.19
C ALA A 57 21.19 -27.27 -16.76
N GLY A 58 22.47 -27.03 -16.50
CA GLY A 58 22.93 -26.65 -15.16
C GLY A 58 22.50 -27.67 -14.10
N ILE A 59 21.64 -27.26 -13.19
CA ILE A 59 21.05 -28.09 -12.13
C ILE A 59 19.57 -28.44 -12.41
N VAL A 60 19.06 -28.13 -13.60
CA VAL A 60 17.64 -28.32 -13.95
C VAL A 60 17.39 -29.70 -14.53
N TYR A 61 16.54 -30.45 -13.89
CA TYR A 61 16.00 -31.72 -14.38
C TYR A 61 14.69 -31.46 -15.12
N SER A 62 14.50 -32.08 -16.28
CA SER A 62 13.27 -31.91 -17.05
C SER A 62 12.84 -33.23 -17.69
N MET A 63 11.53 -33.49 -17.69
CA MET A 63 10.95 -34.62 -18.41
C MET A 63 9.53 -34.28 -18.85
N LYS A 64 9.13 -34.88 -19.99
CA LYS A 64 7.77 -34.81 -20.51
C LYS A 64 7.01 -36.08 -20.21
N VAL A 65 5.85 -35.96 -19.57
CA VAL A 65 4.95 -37.10 -19.32
C VAL A 65 3.75 -37.00 -20.25
N ARG A 66 3.62 -37.96 -21.17
CA ARG A 66 2.55 -38.00 -22.17
C ARG A 66 1.34 -38.76 -21.65
N GLY A 67 0.14 -38.41 -22.13
CA GLY A 67 -1.10 -39.11 -21.83
C GLY A 67 -1.67 -38.83 -20.44
N ILE A 68 -1.14 -37.81 -19.74
CA ILE A 68 -1.72 -37.30 -18.49
C ILE A 68 -2.50 -36.00 -18.74
N SER A 69 -3.54 -35.78 -17.94
CA SER A 69 -4.41 -34.60 -18.04
C SER A 69 -4.29 -33.77 -16.78
N PRO A 70 -4.07 -32.46 -16.89
CA PRO A 70 -4.03 -31.55 -15.75
C PRO A 70 -5.36 -31.49 -14.97
N LYS A 71 -6.47 -31.95 -15.60
CA LYS A 71 -7.78 -32.03 -14.93
C LYS A 71 -7.91 -33.22 -13.97
N LYS A 72 -7.04 -34.23 -14.09
CA LYS A 72 -7.14 -35.49 -13.35
C LYS A 72 -6.04 -35.70 -12.32
N TYR A 73 -4.95 -34.95 -12.40
CA TYR A 73 -3.77 -35.19 -11.59
C TYR A 73 -3.35 -33.93 -10.84
N GLU A 74 -2.62 -34.13 -9.73
CA GLU A 74 -1.83 -33.20 -8.96
C GLU A 74 -0.42 -33.77 -8.84
N TYR A 75 0.58 -32.98 -8.44
CA TYR A 75 1.95 -33.48 -8.40
C TYR A 75 2.77 -32.89 -7.25
N ASN A 76 3.87 -33.55 -6.92
CA ASN A 76 5.00 -33.07 -6.14
C ASN A 76 6.29 -33.66 -6.72
N PHE A 77 7.43 -33.22 -6.18
CA PHE A 77 8.71 -33.89 -6.44
C PHE A 77 9.14 -34.69 -5.21
N ARG A 78 9.96 -35.73 -5.44
CA ARG A 78 10.72 -36.39 -4.38
C ARG A 78 12.20 -36.18 -4.65
N ILE A 79 12.94 -35.68 -3.66
CA ILE A 79 14.40 -35.54 -3.69
C ILE A 79 14.96 -36.44 -2.59
N GLY A 80 15.64 -37.51 -2.94
CA GLY A 80 16.02 -38.53 -2.00
C GLY A 80 14.82 -39.14 -1.28
N LYS A 81 14.72 -38.93 0.03
CA LYS A 81 13.61 -39.41 0.88
C LYS A 81 12.51 -38.36 1.14
N LYS A 82 12.71 -37.10 0.75
CA LYS A 82 11.78 -36.02 1.07
C LYS A 82 10.84 -35.72 -0.09
N VAL A 83 9.55 -35.61 0.21
CA VAL A 83 8.58 -35.02 -0.70
C VAL A 83 8.65 -33.49 -0.59
N VAL A 84 8.82 -32.84 -1.73
CA VAL A 84 8.92 -31.39 -1.83
C VAL A 84 7.92 -30.87 -2.85
N GLN A 85 7.32 -29.73 -2.55
CA GLN A 85 6.47 -29.02 -3.49
C GLN A 85 7.36 -28.25 -4.48
N ASP A 86 6.85 -28.04 -5.67
CA ASP A 86 7.49 -27.26 -6.71
C ASP A 86 7.47 -25.76 -6.35
N PRO A 87 8.62 -25.08 -6.17
CA PRO A 87 8.66 -23.65 -5.90
C PRO A 87 8.03 -22.79 -7.02
N ALA A 88 8.02 -23.31 -8.26
CA ALA A 88 7.41 -22.67 -9.42
C ALA A 88 5.96 -23.10 -9.68
N ALA A 89 5.31 -23.78 -8.72
CA ALA A 89 3.93 -24.22 -8.84
C ALA A 89 2.99 -23.03 -9.08
N ARG A 90 2.12 -23.15 -10.07
CA ARG A 90 1.12 -22.13 -10.43
C ARG A 90 -0.17 -22.26 -9.62
N LEU A 91 -0.34 -23.37 -8.94
CA LEU A 91 -1.46 -23.66 -8.03
C LEU A 91 -0.97 -24.60 -6.92
N VAL A 92 -1.40 -24.32 -5.68
CA VAL A 92 -1.14 -25.17 -4.52
C VAL A 92 -2.47 -25.63 -3.95
N VAL A 93 -2.57 -26.91 -3.60
CA VAL A 93 -3.77 -27.53 -3.02
C VAL A 93 -3.45 -28.20 -1.68
N GLY A 94 -4.49 -28.48 -0.88
CA GLY A 94 -4.31 -29.06 0.46
C GLY A 94 -4.13 -28.03 1.58
N ARG A 95 -4.35 -26.73 1.28
CA ARG A 95 -4.23 -25.60 2.25
C ARG A 95 -5.51 -24.74 2.30
N LYS A 96 -6.66 -25.38 2.51
CA LYS A 96 -7.95 -24.65 2.48
C LYS A 96 -8.20 -23.78 3.70
N GLU A 97 -7.82 -24.26 4.87
CA GLU A 97 -8.07 -23.58 6.14
C GLU A 97 -6.88 -22.72 6.49
N PHE A 98 -7.13 -21.41 6.65
CA PHE A 98 -6.09 -20.49 7.08
C PHE A 98 -5.75 -20.72 8.55
N GLY A 99 -4.45 -20.84 8.85
CA GLY A 99 -3.95 -20.94 10.20
C GLY A 99 -4.08 -22.33 10.82
N ASP A 100 -4.24 -23.37 10.02
CA ASP A 100 -4.20 -24.75 10.51
C ASP A 100 -2.79 -25.09 11.04
N LEU A 101 -2.69 -25.18 12.37
CA LEU A 101 -1.47 -25.49 13.10
C LEU A 101 -1.23 -27.00 13.28
N SER A 102 -2.11 -27.85 12.76
CA SER A 102 -1.92 -29.32 12.80
C SER A 102 -0.70 -29.75 12.02
N ASP A 103 -0.14 -30.91 12.37
CA ASP A 103 0.93 -31.51 11.59
C ASP A 103 0.38 -32.01 10.25
N ARG A 104 0.94 -31.52 9.17
CA ARG A 104 0.54 -31.90 7.83
C ARG A 104 1.18 -33.21 7.42
N GLY A 105 0.38 -34.10 6.84
CA GLY A 105 0.89 -35.31 6.21
C GLY A 105 1.82 -34.98 5.03
N GLU A 106 2.82 -35.83 4.77
CA GLU A 106 3.83 -35.65 3.72
C GLU A 106 3.22 -35.36 2.35
N HIS A 107 2.05 -35.94 2.05
CA HIS A 107 1.36 -35.84 0.76
C HIS A 107 0.14 -34.91 0.78
N GLN A 108 -0.12 -34.22 1.89
CA GLN A 108 -1.29 -33.35 2.04
C GLN A 108 -1.21 -32.13 1.14
N VAL A 109 -0.04 -31.46 1.09
CA VAL A 109 0.17 -30.28 0.23
C VAL A 109 0.70 -30.75 -1.11
N ARG A 110 0.01 -30.38 -2.17
CA ARG A 110 0.35 -30.78 -3.54
C ARG A 110 0.31 -29.60 -4.48
N CYS A 111 1.05 -29.70 -5.57
CA CYS A 111 1.04 -28.75 -6.66
C CYS A 111 -0.07 -29.10 -7.64
N GLY A 112 -0.81 -28.10 -8.08
CA GLY A 112 -1.89 -28.25 -9.05
C GLY A 112 -1.55 -27.55 -10.37
N PHE A 113 -2.48 -27.71 -11.31
CA PHE A 113 -2.43 -27.04 -12.60
C PHE A 113 -3.52 -25.98 -12.65
N LEU A 114 -3.25 -24.87 -13.38
CA LEU A 114 -4.24 -23.83 -13.59
C LEU A 114 -5.55 -24.43 -14.11
N SER A 115 -6.63 -23.78 -13.73
CA SER A 115 -7.97 -24.07 -14.22
C SER A 115 -8.07 -23.77 -15.72
N GLU A 116 -9.25 -23.86 -16.30
CA GLU A 116 -9.46 -23.54 -17.70
C GLU A 116 -9.11 -22.07 -18.00
N ARG A 117 -8.92 -21.75 -19.29
CA ARG A 117 -8.65 -20.39 -19.74
C ARG A 117 -9.71 -19.44 -19.18
N PHE A 118 -9.26 -18.37 -18.51
CA PHE A 118 -10.15 -17.35 -17.98
C PHE A 118 -10.56 -16.38 -19.09
N ASP A 119 -11.83 -16.02 -19.13
CA ASP A 119 -12.36 -15.02 -20.06
C ASP A 119 -12.29 -13.62 -19.43
N TRP A 120 -11.30 -12.85 -19.85
CA TRP A 120 -11.16 -11.45 -19.46
C TRP A 120 -12.19 -10.52 -20.14
N GLY A 121 -12.89 -10.98 -21.20
CA GLY A 121 -13.82 -10.18 -21.98
C GLY A 121 -13.11 -9.15 -22.85
N GLU A 122 -13.60 -7.92 -22.86
CA GLU A 122 -12.97 -6.81 -23.59
C GLU A 122 -11.80 -6.17 -22.84
N GLU A 123 -11.50 -6.65 -21.62
CA GLU A 123 -10.43 -6.15 -20.78
C GLU A 123 -9.10 -6.76 -21.20
N GLU A 124 -8.43 -6.14 -22.15
CA GLU A 124 -7.09 -6.55 -22.58
C GLU A 124 -5.97 -5.69 -21.99
N ARG A 125 -6.29 -4.66 -21.18
CA ARG A 125 -5.31 -3.65 -20.77
C ARG A 125 -5.36 -3.34 -19.28
N LEU A 126 -4.17 -3.13 -18.70
CA LEU A 126 -3.98 -2.52 -17.39
C LEU A 126 -4.54 -1.08 -17.38
N LEU A 127 -5.05 -0.61 -16.25
CA LEU A 127 -5.71 0.69 -16.16
C LEU A 127 -4.76 1.90 -16.31
N HIS A 128 -3.51 1.78 -15.87
CA HIS A 128 -2.48 2.83 -15.97
C HIS A 128 -2.91 4.21 -15.42
N ILE A 129 -3.54 4.27 -14.25
CA ILE A 129 -3.88 5.53 -13.59
C ILE A 129 -2.58 6.26 -13.22
N ARG A 130 -2.46 7.55 -13.54
CA ARG A 130 -1.26 8.32 -13.23
C ARG A 130 -1.10 8.47 -11.72
N TYR A 131 0.13 8.46 -11.20
CA TYR A 131 0.41 8.51 -9.76
C TYR A 131 -0.25 9.69 -9.05
N GLU A 132 -0.30 10.86 -9.67
CA GLU A 132 -0.94 12.05 -9.13
C GLU A 132 -2.47 11.92 -9.00
N ASP A 133 -3.09 11.03 -9.78
CA ASP A 133 -4.54 10.80 -9.81
C ASP A 133 -4.94 9.56 -8.97
N VAL A 134 -3.97 8.84 -8.38
CA VAL A 134 -4.21 7.67 -7.53
C VAL A 134 -4.63 8.09 -6.12
N ILE A 135 -5.63 7.39 -5.61
CA ILE A 135 -5.98 7.29 -4.18
C ILE A 135 -5.81 5.82 -3.81
N ALA A 136 -4.71 5.49 -3.16
CA ALA A 136 -4.35 4.13 -2.81
C ALA A 136 -4.96 3.69 -1.48
N TYR A 137 -5.26 2.38 -1.36
CA TYR A 137 -5.87 1.78 -0.18
C TYR A 137 -5.19 0.44 0.13
N GLN A 138 -4.38 0.38 1.18
CA GLN A 138 -3.68 -0.84 1.60
C GLN A 138 -4.59 -1.70 2.46
N LEU A 139 -4.68 -2.99 2.14
CA LEU A 139 -5.52 -3.94 2.87
C LEU A 139 -4.94 -5.36 2.90
N HIS A 140 -5.29 -6.10 3.94
CA HIS A 140 -5.09 -7.54 4.05
C HIS A 140 -6.34 -8.27 3.59
N VAL A 141 -6.27 -9.11 2.55
CA VAL A 141 -7.45 -9.75 1.93
C VAL A 141 -8.35 -10.42 2.96
N ARG A 142 -7.76 -11.22 3.87
CA ARG A 142 -8.53 -11.91 4.90
C ARG A 142 -9.07 -10.95 5.95
N GLY A 143 -8.21 -10.11 6.54
CA GLY A 143 -8.60 -9.19 7.62
C GLY A 143 -9.65 -8.18 7.22
N PHE A 144 -9.65 -7.74 5.97
CA PHE A 144 -10.58 -6.73 5.47
C PHE A 144 -12.05 -7.13 5.61
N THR A 145 -12.37 -8.42 5.43
CA THR A 145 -13.76 -8.87 5.44
C THR A 145 -14.06 -10.00 6.41
N LYS A 146 -13.08 -10.48 7.19
CA LYS A 146 -13.24 -11.65 8.08
C LYS A 146 -14.22 -11.43 9.22
N GLN A 147 -14.25 -10.22 9.79
CA GLN A 147 -15.10 -9.86 10.91
C GLN A 147 -16.59 -10.09 10.57
N LYS A 148 -17.37 -10.60 11.52
CA LYS A 148 -18.81 -10.93 11.33
C LYS A 148 -19.64 -9.74 10.84
N ASN A 149 -19.29 -8.54 11.29
CA ASN A 149 -19.97 -7.29 10.94
C ASN A 149 -19.60 -6.71 9.56
N SER A 150 -18.72 -7.36 8.81
CA SER A 150 -18.34 -6.96 7.44
C SER A 150 -19.51 -6.99 6.44
N ARG A 151 -20.59 -7.74 6.75
CA ARG A 151 -21.79 -7.88 5.94
C ARG A 151 -21.56 -8.44 4.53
N VAL A 152 -20.47 -9.17 4.32
CA VAL A 152 -20.22 -9.89 3.08
C VAL A 152 -20.54 -11.37 3.26
N ARG A 153 -20.85 -12.04 2.15
CA ARG A 153 -21.16 -13.48 2.13
C ARG A 153 -19.87 -14.30 2.29
N HIS A 154 -18.83 -13.95 1.54
CA HIS A 154 -17.59 -14.72 1.47
C HIS A 154 -16.49 -14.06 2.31
N LYS A 155 -16.62 -14.13 3.63
CA LYS A 155 -15.73 -13.46 4.59
C LYS A 155 -14.29 -13.94 4.50
N GLY A 156 -13.34 -13.00 4.43
CA GLY A 156 -11.91 -13.28 4.45
C GLY A 156 -11.36 -13.87 3.16
N THR A 157 -12.05 -13.65 2.03
CA THR A 157 -11.68 -14.22 0.72
C THR A 157 -11.62 -13.17 -0.39
N PHE A 158 -11.09 -13.56 -1.55
CA PHE A 158 -11.08 -12.71 -2.75
C PHE A 158 -12.51 -12.28 -3.17
N LEU A 159 -13.47 -13.20 -3.11
CA LEU A 159 -14.88 -12.85 -3.38
C LEU A 159 -15.44 -11.90 -2.32
N GLY A 160 -15.02 -12.01 -1.06
CA GLY A 160 -15.42 -11.06 -0.01
C GLY A 160 -14.90 -9.66 -0.26
N LEU A 161 -13.67 -9.53 -0.76
CA LEU A 161 -13.12 -8.23 -1.21
C LEU A 161 -13.92 -7.68 -2.39
N GLN A 162 -14.27 -8.50 -3.38
CA GLN A 162 -15.10 -8.11 -4.50
C GLN A 162 -16.46 -7.52 -4.04
N GLU A 163 -17.08 -8.09 -3.00
CA GLU A 163 -18.34 -7.57 -2.45
C GLU A 163 -18.20 -6.16 -1.83
N LYS A 164 -16.96 -5.71 -1.52
CA LYS A 164 -16.66 -4.38 -0.99
C LYS A 164 -16.30 -3.33 -2.06
N ILE A 165 -16.29 -3.68 -3.35
CA ILE A 165 -16.03 -2.72 -4.43
C ILE A 165 -16.93 -1.49 -4.39
N PRO A 166 -18.26 -1.60 -4.15
CA PRO A 166 -19.13 -0.42 -4.03
C PRO A 166 -18.68 0.56 -2.94
N TYR A 167 -18.24 0.04 -1.79
CA TYR A 167 -17.69 0.86 -0.70
C TYR A 167 -16.41 1.59 -1.12
N LEU A 168 -15.46 0.88 -1.75
CA LEU A 168 -14.20 1.48 -2.22
C LEU A 168 -14.45 2.60 -3.23
N LYS A 169 -15.40 2.39 -4.15
CA LYS A 169 -15.82 3.44 -5.11
C LYS A 169 -16.43 4.65 -4.42
N GLU A 170 -17.33 4.42 -3.48
CA GLU A 170 -18.00 5.50 -2.73
C GLU A 170 -16.99 6.30 -1.91
N LEU A 171 -16.00 5.64 -1.32
CA LEU A 171 -14.87 6.31 -0.65
C LEU A 171 -14.02 7.14 -1.62
N GLY A 172 -14.00 6.78 -2.89
CA GLY A 172 -13.22 7.46 -3.93
C GLY A 172 -11.86 6.82 -4.21
N VAL A 173 -11.61 5.62 -3.69
CA VAL A 173 -10.40 4.81 -3.95
C VAL A 173 -10.38 4.34 -5.40
N ASN A 174 -9.22 4.38 -6.05
CA ASN A 174 -9.00 3.87 -7.41
C ASN A 174 -7.75 2.99 -7.54
N GLN A 175 -7.13 2.60 -6.42
CA GLN A 175 -6.06 1.61 -6.36
C GLN A 175 -6.11 0.85 -5.04
N VAL A 176 -6.11 -0.47 -5.07
CA VAL A 176 -5.92 -1.30 -3.89
C VAL A 176 -4.50 -1.87 -3.85
N ILE A 177 -3.89 -1.86 -2.67
CA ILE A 177 -2.59 -2.50 -2.41
C ILE A 177 -2.87 -3.71 -1.52
N LEU A 178 -2.77 -4.89 -2.10
CA LEU A 178 -3.00 -6.15 -1.40
C LEU A 178 -1.72 -6.58 -0.68
N MET A 179 -1.76 -6.73 0.63
CA MET A 179 -0.74 -7.46 1.36
C MET A 179 -0.59 -8.87 0.78
N PRO A 180 0.48 -9.63 1.05
CA PRO A 180 0.77 -10.88 0.38
C PRO A 180 -0.46 -11.75 0.13
N ALA A 181 -0.79 -11.95 -1.14
CA ALA A 181 -1.93 -12.73 -1.61
C ALA A 181 -1.50 -13.93 -2.48
N TYR A 182 -0.18 -14.14 -2.64
CA TYR A 182 0.41 -15.37 -3.14
C TYR A 182 0.39 -16.45 -2.05
N GLU A 183 0.61 -17.72 -2.41
CA GLU A 183 0.64 -18.82 -1.44
C GLU A 183 1.93 -18.75 -0.60
N PHE A 184 1.78 -18.72 0.73
CA PHE A 184 2.89 -18.64 1.69
C PHE A 184 2.66 -19.63 2.85
N ASP A 185 3.72 -19.95 3.58
CA ASP A 185 3.61 -20.77 4.77
C ASP A 185 2.96 -20.00 5.92
N GLU A 186 1.80 -20.51 6.37
CA GLU A 186 0.97 -19.89 7.41
C GLU A 186 1.48 -20.17 8.83
N VAL A 187 2.43 -21.08 8.97
CA VAL A 187 2.96 -21.49 10.27
C VAL A 187 4.47 -21.19 10.33
N ILE A 188 4.85 -20.37 11.28
CA ILE A 188 6.25 -20.09 11.60
C ILE A 188 6.68 -21.08 12.69
N LEU A 189 7.73 -21.87 12.41
CA LEU A 189 8.34 -22.74 13.41
C LEU A 189 9.38 -21.95 14.19
N ASP A 190 9.33 -21.98 15.53
CA ASP A 190 10.20 -21.22 16.43
C ASP A 190 11.72 -21.44 16.21
N ASN A 191 12.12 -22.51 15.57
CA ASN A 191 13.51 -22.80 15.22
C ASN A 191 14.08 -21.86 14.13
N ARG A 192 13.27 -21.00 13.50
CA ARG A 192 13.66 -20.02 12.48
C ARG A 192 13.59 -18.57 12.96
N VAL A 193 13.44 -18.32 14.25
CA VAL A 193 13.32 -16.97 14.86
C VAL A 193 14.59 -16.10 14.72
N GLY A 194 15.59 -16.53 13.94
CA GLY A 194 16.79 -15.71 13.61
C GLY A 194 16.65 -14.80 12.39
N THR A 195 15.59 -14.91 11.59
CA THR A 195 15.40 -14.14 10.34
C THR A 195 14.02 -13.51 10.23
N VAL A 196 13.55 -12.98 11.34
CA VAL A 196 12.26 -12.32 11.37
C VAL A 196 12.38 -10.93 10.80
N PHE A 197 11.71 -10.72 9.67
CA PHE A 197 11.34 -9.46 9.03
C PHE A 197 12.46 -8.42 8.94
N PRO A 198 12.85 -7.97 7.77
CA PRO A 198 13.64 -6.78 7.66
C PRO A 198 12.84 -5.64 8.28
N GLN A 199 13.09 -5.35 9.55
CA GLN A 199 12.86 -4.01 10.05
C GLN A 199 13.60 -3.12 9.06
N ASN A 200 12.90 -2.25 8.39
CA ASN A 200 13.46 -1.30 7.46
C ASN A 200 14.80 -0.79 7.99
N PRO A 201 15.97 -1.22 7.47
CA PRO A 201 17.27 -0.81 8.03
C PRO A 201 17.61 0.63 7.67
N GLY A 202 16.69 1.32 7.05
CA GLY A 202 16.94 2.60 6.45
C GLY A 202 16.39 3.78 7.19
N LEU A 203 16.52 3.93 8.52
CA LEU A 203 16.40 5.26 9.15
C LEU A 203 16.73 5.19 10.65
N GLN A 204 17.99 4.81 10.97
CA GLN A 204 18.62 5.23 12.22
C GLN A 204 19.59 6.37 11.88
N PRO A 205 19.40 7.57 12.38
CA PRO A 205 20.45 8.57 12.32
C PRO A 205 21.58 8.13 13.27
N GLY A 206 22.68 7.62 12.70
CA GLY A 206 23.95 7.47 13.39
C GLY A 206 24.04 6.35 14.44
N GLY A 207 23.71 5.12 14.09
CA GLY A 207 23.97 3.95 14.93
C GLY A 207 24.75 2.90 14.16
N SER A 208 26.00 2.64 14.58
CA SER A 208 26.81 1.52 14.12
C SER A 208 26.03 0.20 14.23
N ILE A 209 26.14 -0.63 13.18
CA ILE A 209 25.69 -2.03 13.19
C ILE A 209 26.47 -2.76 14.30
N ALA A 210 25.91 -2.80 15.49
CA ALA A 210 26.35 -3.76 16.48
C ALA A 210 25.72 -5.09 16.09
N ALA A 211 26.54 -6.03 15.63
CA ALA A 211 26.21 -7.44 15.59
C ALA A 211 25.77 -7.84 17.01
N GLY A 212 24.47 -7.81 17.27
CA GLY A 212 23.90 -8.22 18.53
C GLY A 212 24.13 -9.71 18.71
N ASN A 213 24.93 -10.06 19.69
CA ASN A 213 25.06 -11.42 20.20
C ASN A 213 23.65 -11.99 20.40
N GLY A 214 23.33 -13.05 19.67
CA GLY A 214 22.08 -13.76 19.80
C GLY A 214 21.89 -14.23 21.24
N VAL A 215 21.09 -13.51 22.02
CA VAL A 215 20.52 -14.05 23.24
C VAL A 215 19.53 -15.12 22.79
N ALA A 216 19.88 -16.37 23.02
CA ALA A 216 18.98 -17.50 22.84
C ALA A 216 17.71 -17.22 23.65
N ILE A 217 16.64 -16.89 22.96
CA ILE A 217 15.32 -16.79 23.54
C ILE A 217 14.90 -18.24 23.81
N SER A 218 14.68 -18.58 25.08
CA SER A 218 14.09 -19.86 25.46
C SER A 218 12.72 -19.95 24.76
N SER A 219 12.69 -20.64 23.62
CA SER A 219 11.48 -21.02 22.94
C SER A 219 10.74 -22.01 23.84
N VAL A 220 9.63 -21.60 24.42
CA VAL A 220 8.57 -22.55 24.75
C VAL A 220 8.05 -22.99 23.38
N GLY A 221 8.32 -24.24 22.98
CA GLY A 221 8.07 -24.76 21.63
C GLY A 221 6.63 -24.58 21.18
N GLY A 222 6.33 -23.46 20.52
CA GLY A 222 5.04 -23.08 20.01
C GLY A 222 5.11 -22.73 18.52
N LYS A 223 4.24 -23.32 17.72
CA LYS A 223 3.97 -22.90 16.36
C LYS A 223 3.30 -21.54 16.40
N ARG A 224 3.73 -20.59 15.59
CA ARG A 224 3.11 -19.27 15.42
C ARG A 224 2.47 -19.15 14.05
N LEU A 225 1.44 -18.32 13.97
CA LEU A 225 0.79 -18.02 12.72
C LEU A 225 1.61 -16.95 11.96
N ASN A 226 1.74 -17.10 10.65
CA ASN A 226 2.20 -16.07 9.72
C ASN A 226 0.97 -15.41 9.10
N TYR A 227 0.42 -14.40 9.79
CA TYR A 227 -0.81 -13.76 9.32
C TYR A 227 -0.57 -12.81 8.15
N TRP A 228 0.53 -12.05 8.18
CA TRP A 228 0.83 -11.09 7.10
C TRP A 228 1.35 -11.74 5.81
N GLY A 229 1.88 -12.96 5.90
CA GLY A 229 2.38 -13.68 4.72
C GLY A 229 3.78 -13.30 4.28
N TYR A 230 4.58 -12.68 5.14
CA TYR A 230 5.99 -12.42 4.85
C TYR A 230 6.84 -13.65 5.11
N GLY A 231 7.86 -13.85 4.26
CA GLY A 231 8.74 -15.00 4.31
C GLY A 231 8.71 -15.83 3.03
N GLU A 232 9.17 -17.07 3.10
CA GLU A 232 9.18 -17.99 1.98
C GLU A 232 7.76 -18.39 1.53
N GLY A 233 7.55 -18.58 0.23
CA GLY A 233 6.27 -18.95 -0.33
C GLY A 233 6.33 -19.53 -1.73
N PHE A 234 5.18 -19.96 -2.22
CA PHE A 234 4.97 -20.37 -3.61
C PHE A 234 4.51 -19.13 -4.39
N TYR A 235 5.47 -18.31 -4.76
CA TYR A 235 5.24 -16.95 -5.24
C TYR A 235 4.38 -16.86 -6.51
N TYR A 236 4.29 -17.94 -7.30
CA TYR A 236 3.52 -17.97 -8.54
C TYR A 236 2.03 -18.34 -8.35
N ALA A 237 1.64 -18.83 -7.18
CA ALA A 237 0.29 -19.33 -6.91
C ALA A 237 -0.50 -18.36 -6.04
N PRO A 238 -1.80 -18.09 -6.32
CA PRO A 238 -2.67 -17.33 -5.42
C PRO A 238 -2.90 -18.09 -4.11
N LYS A 239 -3.11 -17.34 -3.03
CA LYS A 239 -3.34 -17.89 -1.69
C LYS A 239 -4.61 -18.75 -1.63
N THR A 240 -4.46 -20.04 -1.45
CA THR A 240 -5.56 -21.00 -1.48
C THR A 240 -6.56 -20.78 -0.35
N SER A 241 -6.09 -20.43 0.84
CA SER A 241 -6.96 -20.18 2.00
C SER A 241 -7.70 -18.84 1.95
N TYR A 242 -7.40 -17.98 0.96
CA TYR A 242 -8.19 -16.78 0.66
C TYR A 242 -9.29 -17.02 -0.39
N CYS A 243 -9.54 -18.28 -0.72
CA CYS A 243 -10.52 -18.68 -1.71
C CYS A 243 -11.78 -19.25 -1.05
N ALA A 244 -12.96 -18.82 -1.49
CA ALA A 244 -14.24 -19.33 -1.05
C ALA A 244 -14.62 -20.65 -1.75
N THR A 245 -14.08 -20.86 -2.95
CA THR A 245 -14.27 -22.07 -3.76
C THR A 245 -12.99 -22.94 -3.75
N ASN A 246 -12.89 -23.90 -4.66
CA ASN A 246 -11.68 -24.71 -4.85
C ASN A 246 -10.86 -24.24 -6.07
N LYS A 247 -11.06 -23.00 -6.54
CA LYS A 247 -10.43 -22.44 -7.73
C LYS A 247 -9.82 -21.07 -7.44
N PRO A 248 -8.72 -21.00 -6.68
CA PRO A 248 -8.13 -19.73 -6.24
C PRO A 248 -7.64 -18.86 -7.41
N ASP A 249 -7.16 -19.47 -8.49
CA ASP A 249 -6.77 -18.78 -9.72
C ASP A 249 -7.97 -18.05 -10.38
N ILE A 250 -9.11 -18.71 -10.47
CA ILE A 250 -10.33 -18.12 -11.05
C ILE A 250 -10.91 -17.02 -10.14
N GLU A 251 -10.91 -17.25 -8.81
CA GLU A 251 -11.41 -16.24 -7.87
C GLU A 251 -10.56 -14.98 -7.88
N PHE A 252 -9.23 -15.14 -7.88
CA PHE A 252 -8.32 -14.00 -7.95
C PHE A 252 -8.53 -13.20 -9.26
N LYS A 253 -8.56 -13.88 -10.42
CA LYS A 253 -8.85 -13.24 -11.71
C LYS A 253 -10.21 -12.55 -11.73
N THR A 254 -11.23 -13.18 -11.15
CA THR A 254 -12.58 -12.58 -11.07
C THR A 254 -12.57 -11.32 -10.23
N MET A 255 -11.84 -11.31 -9.12
CA MET A 255 -11.68 -10.12 -8.27
C MET A 255 -10.97 -9.00 -9.03
N VAL A 256 -9.83 -9.28 -9.69
CA VAL A 256 -9.09 -8.29 -10.48
C VAL A 256 -9.97 -7.71 -11.58
N LYS A 257 -10.60 -8.57 -12.40
CA LYS A 257 -11.52 -8.15 -13.46
C LYS A 257 -12.61 -7.20 -12.91
N LYS A 258 -13.22 -7.55 -11.76
CA LYS A 258 -14.27 -6.70 -11.16
C LYS A 258 -13.72 -5.38 -10.61
N LEU A 259 -12.51 -5.34 -10.08
CA LEU A 259 -11.85 -4.10 -9.68
C LEU A 259 -11.59 -3.21 -10.90
N HIS A 260 -11.03 -3.76 -11.98
CA HIS A 260 -10.78 -3.04 -13.24
C HIS A 260 -12.06 -2.51 -13.89
N GLU A 261 -13.12 -3.30 -13.98
CA GLU A 261 -14.45 -2.86 -14.47
C GLU A 261 -14.99 -1.65 -13.67
N ASN A 262 -14.48 -1.44 -12.45
CA ASN A 262 -14.85 -0.32 -11.60
C ASN A 262 -13.77 0.78 -11.51
N GLY A 263 -12.74 0.73 -12.35
CA GLY A 263 -11.68 1.72 -12.43
C GLY A 263 -10.72 1.69 -11.22
N ILE A 264 -10.50 0.51 -10.63
CA ILE A 264 -9.62 0.32 -9.46
C ILE A 264 -8.46 -0.58 -9.86
N GLU A 265 -7.23 -0.06 -9.83
CA GLU A 265 -5.99 -0.80 -10.04
C GLU A 265 -5.71 -1.77 -8.88
N VAL A 266 -5.01 -2.86 -9.18
CA VAL A 266 -4.57 -3.85 -8.21
C VAL A 266 -3.05 -3.87 -8.14
N ILE A 267 -2.51 -3.51 -6.99
CA ILE A 267 -1.09 -3.64 -6.65
C ILE A 267 -0.93 -4.80 -5.67
N MET A 268 0.04 -5.68 -5.91
CA MET A 268 0.36 -6.75 -4.95
C MET A 268 1.65 -6.46 -4.21
N GLU A 269 1.63 -6.67 -2.91
CA GLU A 269 2.83 -6.62 -2.09
C GLU A 269 3.55 -7.97 -2.13
N PHE A 270 4.83 -7.94 -2.53
CA PHE A 270 5.71 -9.11 -2.55
C PHE A 270 6.85 -8.93 -1.56
N SER A 271 7.03 -9.94 -0.71
CA SER A 271 8.17 -10.06 0.19
C SER A 271 9.06 -11.20 -0.28
N PHE A 272 10.25 -10.85 -0.78
CA PHE A 272 11.26 -11.84 -1.16
C PHE A 272 12.38 -11.81 -0.12
N PRO A 273 12.55 -12.87 0.69
CA PRO A 273 13.61 -12.95 1.70
C PRO A 273 14.99 -13.09 1.06
N ASP A 274 16.02 -12.71 1.78
CA ASP A 274 17.41 -12.92 1.37
C ASP A 274 17.89 -14.38 1.62
N PRO A 275 18.73 -14.90 0.71
CA PRO A 275 19.11 -14.36 -0.59
C PRO A 275 18.00 -14.51 -1.62
N VAL A 276 17.73 -13.44 -2.39
CA VAL A 276 16.70 -13.49 -3.45
C VAL A 276 17.33 -13.81 -4.80
N ASP A 277 16.71 -14.74 -5.53
CA ASP A 277 16.98 -14.95 -6.96
C ASP A 277 16.21 -13.88 -7.76
N ILE A 278 16.96 -12.88 -8.25
CA ILE A 278 16.39 -11.74 -9.01
C ILE A 278 15.74 -12.24 -10.31
N THR A 279 16.27 -13.28 -10.94
CA THR A 279 15.71 -13.84 -12.18
C THR A 279 14.36 -14.48 -11.91
N MET A 280 14.26 -15.27 -10.85
CA MET A 280 13.00 -15.87 -10.41
C MET A 280 11.99 -14.79 -10.00
N ALA A 281 12.42 -13.77 -9.26
CA ALA A 281 11.55 -12.68 -8.86
C ALA A 281 11.01 -11.91 -10.09
N ALA A 282 11.86 -11.61 -11.07
CA ALA A 282 11.45 -10.93 -12.31
C ALA A 282 10.44 -11.77 -13.12
N ASP A 283 10.71 -13.07 -13.27
CA ASP A 283 9.80 -14.00 -13.94
C ASP A 283 8.45 -14.12 -13.22
N CYS A 284 8.50 -14.22 -11.90
CA CYS A 284 7.30 -14.26 -11.05
C CYS A 284 6.43 -13.02 -11.22
N LEU A 285 7.01 -11.82 -11.10
CA LEU A 285 6.26 -10.57 -11.24
C LEU A 285 5.67 -10.43 -12.66
N ASN A 286 6.45 -10.78 -13.68
CA ASN A 286 5.97 -10.80 -15.06
C ASN A 286 4.81 -11.81 -15.25
N TRP A 287 4.88 -12.97 -14.61
CA TRP A 287 3.80 -13.96 -14.59
C TRP A 287 2.50 -13.37 -14.01
N TRP A 288 2.56 -12.69 -12.86
CA TRP A 288 1.39 -12.06 -12.25
C TRP A 288 0.79 -10.96 -13.11
N GLN A 289 1.63 -10.18 -13.78
CA GLN A 289 1.15 -9.16 -14.72
C GLN A 289 0.42 -9.78 -15.91
N GLN A 290 0.97 -10.85 -16.50
CA GLN A 290 0.42 -11.45 -17.71
C GLN A 290 -0.79 -12.34 -17.45
N GLU A 291 -0.76 -13.15 -16.38
CA GLU A 291 -1.79 -14.14 -16.10
C GLU A 291 -2.93 -13.60 -15.25
N TYR A 292 -2.63 -12.68 -14.33
CA TYR A 292 -3.59 -12.15 -13.37
C TYR A 292 -3.93 -10.67 -13.58
N HIS A 293 -3.35 -10.01 -14.59
CA HIS A 293 -3.54 -8.61 -14.93
C HIS A 293 -3.30 -7.66 -13.74
N VAL A 294 -2.34 -7.98 -12.88
CA VAL A 294 -1.95 -7.12 -11.76
C VAL A 294 -1.25 -5.88 -12.29
N ASP A 295 -1.69 -4.67 -11.89
CA ASP A 295 -1.20 -3.39 -12.41
C ASP A 295 0.18 -3.00 -11.88
N GLY A 296 0.61 -3.62 -10.78
CA GLY A 296 1.93 -3.34 -10.23
C GLY A 296 2.23 -4.06 -8.92
N PHE A 297 3.39 -3.73 -8.35
CA PHE A 297 3.95 -4.44 -7.22
C PHE A 297 4.55 -3.49 -6.20
N LEU A 298 4.31 -3.75 -4.92
CA LEU A 298 5.02 -3.15 -3.79
C LEU A 298 6.09 -4.14 -3.33
N LEU A 299 7.37 -3.78 -3.51
CA LEU A 299 8.50 -4.68 -3.31
C LEU A 299 9.08 -4.54 -1.88
N ARG A 300 8.94 -5.60 -1.06
CA ARG A 300 9.58 -5.73 0.24
C ARG A 300 10.76 -6.68 0.12
N MET A 301 11.90 -6.12 -0.24
CA MET A 301 13.13 -6.86 -0.49
C MET A 301 14.34 -5.95 -0.34
N ARG A 302 15.55 -6.49 -0.44
CA ARG A 302 16.76 -5.67 -0.47
C ARG A 302 16.71 -4.65 -1.60
N GLN A 303 17.19 -3.46 -1.31
CA GLN A 303 17.11 -2.31 -2.22
C GLN A 303 17.85 -2.54 -3.54
N ASP A 304 19.01 -3.20 -3.52
CA ASP A 304 19.76 -3.53 -4.72
C ASP A 304 19.00 -4.49 -5.66
N ALA A 305 18.29 -5.47 -5.09
CA ALA A 305 17.43 -6.37 -5.85
C ALA A 305 16.21 -5.64 -6.44
N ALA A 306 15.54 -4.79 -5.65
CA ALA A 306 14.43 -3.96 -6.13
C ALA A 306 14.88 -3.03 -7.28
N ASN A 307 16.07 -2.44 -7.18
CA ASN A 307 16.65 -1.61 -8.24
C ASN A 307 16.94 -2.39 -9.52
N ALA A 308 17.41 -3.65 -9.40
CA ALA A 308 17.61 -4.52 -10.55
C ALA A 308 16.29 -4.87 -11.25
N LEU A 309 15.23 -5.16 -10.47
CA LEU A 309 13.88 -5.37 -11.01
C LEU A 309 13.32 -4.14 -11.72
N ALA A 310 13.55 -2.93 -11.18
CA ALA A 310 13.13 -1.68 -11.79
C ALA A 310 13.72 -1.45 -13.19
N GLY A 311 14.93 -1.98 -13.44
CA GLY A 311 15.59 -1.94 -14.75
C GLY A 311 15.11 -3.02 -15.75
N ASN A 312 14.25 -3.95 -15.33
CA ASN A 312 13.81 -5.04 -16.18
C ASN A 312 12.77 -4.56 -17.22
N PRO A 313 13.04 -4.72 -18.55
CA PRO A 313 12.13 -4.26 -19.59
C PRO A 313 10.73 -4.84 -19.53
N PHE A 314 10.55 -6.07 -19.06
CA PHE A 314 9.23 -6.71 -18.95
C PHE A 314 8.37 -6.11 -17.83
N LEU A 315 8.99 -5.47 -16.83
CA LEU A 315 8.28 -4.83 -15.72
C LEU A 315 8.03 -3.33 -15.93
N MET A 316 8.53 -2.75 -17.04
CA MET A 316 8.31 -1.32 -17.36
C MET A 316 6.85 -1.00 -17.71
N GLY A 317 6.01 -2.01 -17.94
CA GLY A 317 4.56 -1.85 -18.17
C GLY A 317 3.72 -1.79 -16.90
N CYS A 318 4.28 -2.06 -15.72
CA CYS A 318 3.57 -2.07 -14.44
C CYS A 318 4.18 -1.08 -13.45
N LYS A 319 3.41 -0.72 -12.44
CA LYS A 319 3.86 0.15 -11.34
C LYS A 319 4.72 -0.63 -10.36
N LEU A 320 5.86 -0.06 -9.98
CA LEU A 320 6.74 -0.60 -8.96
C LEU A 320 6.87 0.40 -7.82
N TYR A 321 6.59 -0.06 -6.60
CA TYR A 321 6.76 0.68 -5.37
C TYR A 321 7.88 0.05 -4.54
N SER A 322 8.75 0.87 -3.96
CA SER A 322 9.79 0.46 -3.00
C SER A 322 10.16 1.66 -2.14
N ASP A 323 11.05 1.47 -1.17
CA ASP A 323 11.50 2.56 -0.30
C ASP A 323 12.22 3.67 -1.09
N TYR A 324 12.99 3.30 -2.12
CA TYR A 324 13.75 4.23 -2.96
C TYR A 324 14.08 3.61 -4.32
N PHE A 325 14.12 4.44 -5.36
CA PHE A 325 14.67 4.05 -6.66
C PHE A 325 15.72 5.06 -7.15
N PRO A 326 16.92 4.61 -7.54
CA PRO A 326 17.93 5.47 -8.16
C PRO A 326 17.55 5.76 -9.62
N VAL A 327 16.51 6.56 -9.81
CA VAL A 327 15.86 6.77 -11.12
C VAL A 327 16.80 7.24 -12.23
N ASP A 328 17.85 7.97 -11.88
CA ASP A 328 18.86 8.41 -12.86
C ASP A 328 19.76 7.26 -13.33
N THR A 329 19.93 6.24 -12.52
CA THR A 329 20.65 4.99 -12.87
C THR A 329 19.74 4.04 -13.64
N VAL A 330 18.50 3.87 -13.21
CA VAL A 330 17.51 3.02 -13.89
C VAL A 330 17.15 3.57 -15.26
N TYR A 331 17.01 4.90 -15.35
CA TYR A 331 16.69 5.61 -16.59
C TYR A 331 17.81 6.60 -16.98
N PRO A 332 18.97 6.12 -17.45
CA PRO A 332 20.11 6.97 -17.77
C PRO A 332 19.81 7.90 -18.97
N GLY A 333 20.30 9.14 -18.86
CA GLY A 333 20.20 10.14 -19.90
C GLY A 333 18.81 10.78 -20.03
N ASN A 334 18.63 11.51 -21.14
CA ASN A 334 17.36 12.21 -21.44
C ASN A 334 16.28 11.31 -22.04
N ARG A 335 16.26 10.02 -21.73
CA ARG A 335 15.16 9.15 -22.15
C ARG A 335 13.84 9.70 -21.60
N LYS A 336 12.98 10.18 -22.48
CA LYS A 336 11.61 10.53 -22.13
C LYS A 336 10.88 9.24 -21.76
N ILE A 337 10.65 9.07 -20.47
CA ILE A 337 9.81 7.98 -19.95
C ILE A 337 8.38 8.34 -20.36
N LYS A 338 7.69 7.46 -21.06
CA LYS A 338 6.29 7.66 -21.50
C LYS A 338 5.28 7.65 -20.34
N GLY A 339 5.72 7.56 -19.12
CA GLY A 339 4.95 7.56 -17.90
C GLY A 339 5.87 7.17 -16.75
N ARG A 340 5.55 7.62 -15.55
CA ARG A 340 6.26 7.20 -14.34
C ARG A 340 5.71 5.83 -13.95
N ASN A 341 6.56 4.80 -13.91
CA ASN A 341 6.19 3.47 -13.42
C ASN A 341 6.82 3.13 -12.06
N LEU A 342 7.79 3.93 -11.59
CA LEU A 342 8.45 3.78 -10.30
C LEU A 342 7.87 4.76 -9.29
N ALA A 343 7.68 4.35 -8.05
CA ALA A 343 7.28 5.22 -6.96
C ALA A 343 7.96 4.86 -5.64
N GLU A 344 8.28 5.89 -4.87
CA GLU A 344 8.93 5.77 -3.56
C GLU A 344 7.89 5.81 -2.43
N CYS A 345 8.03 4.91 -1.45
CA CYS A 345 7.29 4.95 -0.19
C CYS A 345 7.88 6.03 0.72
N ASN A 346 7.14 7.10 0.99
CA ASN A 346 7.66 8.28 1.68
C ASN A 346 7.59 8.17 3.21
N ASP A 347 8.46 7.35 3.81
CA ASP A 347 8.60 7.22 5.26
C ASP A 347 8.93 8.56 5.93
N GLY A 348 9.68 9.39 5.24
CA GLY A 348 10.00 10.71 5.74
C GLY A 348 8.76 11.59 5.93
N PHE A 349 7.78 11.53 5.01
CA PHE A 349 6.48 12.21 5.18
C PHE A 349 5.74 11.66 6.40
N LYS A 350 5.63 10.33 6.53
CA LYS A 350 5.01 9.66 7.68
C LYS A 350 5.56 10.17 9.01
N ILE A 351 6.88 10.15 9.15
CA ILE A 351 7.55 10.54 10.40
C ILE A 351 7.33 12.02 10.70
N THR A 352 7.57 12.91 9.73
CA THR A 352 7.43 14.35 9.92
C THR A 352 5.98 14.75 10.20
N ALA A 353 5.02 14.17 9.47
CA ALA A 353 3.60 14.45 9.68
C ALA A 353 3.12 13.99 11.07
N ARG A 354 3.52 12.81 11.54
CA ARG A 354 3.19 12.30 12.88
C ARG A 354 3.77 13.20 13.99
N LYS A 355 5.04 13.59 13.87
CA LYS A 355 5.69 14.50 14.83
C LYS A 355 4.99 15.86 14.90
N LEU A 356 4.71 16.44 13.74
CA LEU A 356 4.01 17.73 13.69
C LEU A 356 2.57 17.62 14.21
N LEU A 357 1.84 16.54 13.89
CA LEU A 357 0.48 16.25 14.38
C LEU A 357 0.45 16.16 15.91
N LYS A 358 1.46 15.53 16.51
CA LYS A 358 1.62 15.47 17.97
C LYS A 358 1.94 16.86 18.56
N GLY A 359 2.62 17.73 17.81
CA GLY A 359 3.05 19.05 18.19
C GLY A 359 4.53 19.14 18.58
N ASP A 360 5.37 18.24 18.04
CA ASP A 360 6.82 18.30 18.24
C ASP A 360 7.39 19.57 17.59
N GLU A 361 8.53 20.00 18.11
CA GLU A 361 9.25 21.19 17.66
C GLU A 361 10.03 20.91 16.37
N ASP A 362 10.37 21.98 15.64
CA ASP A 362 11.24 21.94 14.46
C ASP A 362 10.80 20.98 13.34
N GLN A 363 9.48 20.78 13.18
CA GLN A 363 8.95 19.89 12.13
C GLN A 363 8.32 20.64 10.96
N LEU A 364 8.00 21.92 11.14
CA LEU A 364 7.16 22.67 10.20
C LEU A 364 7.84 22.86 8.83
N SER A 365 9.12 23.23 8.82
CA SER A 365 9.90 23.43 7.57
C SER A 365 9.99 22.14 6.75
N ASP A 366 10.33 21.02 7.41
CA ASP A 366 10.42 19.73 6.74
C ASP A 366 9.05 19.25 6.25
N PHE A 367 7.99 19.45 7.03
CA PHE A 367 6.63 19.15 6.60
C PHE A 367 6.24 19.91 5.33
N VAL A 368 6.44 21.23 5.30
CA VAL A 368 6.13 22.06 4.12
C VAL A 368 6.93 21.61 2.89
N ARG A 369 8.20 21.29 3.07
CA ARG A 369 9.03 20.73 1.99
C ARG A 369 8.44 19.41 1.46
N ARG A 370 8.02 18.52 2.36
CA ARG A 370 7.47 17.20 2.00
C ARG A 370 6.07 17.27 1.38
N THR A 371 5.25 18.26 1.73
CA THR A 371 3.92 18.41 1.11
C THR A 371 3.98 18.70 -0.38
N ARG A 372 5.06 19.25 -0.90
CA ARG A 372 5.24 19.57 -2.33
C ARG A 372 6.18 18.59 -3.06
N TYR A 373 6.87 17.72 -2.33
CA TYR A 373 7.82 16.77 -2.91
C TYR A 373 7.14 15.84 -3.92
N ASN A 374 7.57 15.93 -5.18
CA ASN A 374 7.04 15.14 -6.29
C ASN A 374 8.04 15.11 -7.45
N PRO A 375 9.09 14.27 -7.37
CA PRO A 375 10.17 14.24 -8.35
C PRO A 375 9.67 13.87 -9.75
N PRO A 376 10.34 14.36 -10.81
CA PRO A 376 9.82 14.26 -12.18
C PRO A 376 9.85 12.84 -12.77
N LYS A 377 10.71 11.96 -12.24
CA LYS A 377 10.93 10.62 -12.80
C LYS A 377 10.31 9.48 -11.98
N ALA A 378 9.92 9.74 -10.74
CA ALA A 378 9.26 8.76 -9.86
C ALA A 378 8.00 9.36 -9.24
N GLY A 379 7.00 8.52 -8.97
CA GLY A 379 5.91 8.87 -8.07
C GLY A 379 6.38 8.88 -6.62
N VAL A 380 5.57 9.46 -5.74
CA VAL A 380 5.80 9.46 -4.30
C VAL A 380 4.51 9.05 -3.61
N MET A 381 4.55 7.99 -2.84
CA MET A 381 3.42 7.53 -2.05
C MET A 381 3.52 8.07 -0.63
N ASN A 382 2.63 9.00 -0.28
CA ASN A 382 2.52 9.58 1.06
C ASN A 382 1.52 8.81 1.90
N TYR A 383 1.89 8.51 3.13
CA TYR A 383 1.02 7.85 4.11
C TYR A 383 1.36 8.30 5.53
N ILE A 384 0.41 8.15 6.43
CA ILE A 384 0.59 8.43 7.87
C ILE A 384 0.64 7.11 8.64
N THR A 385 -0.08 6.11 8.18
CA THR A 385 -0.22 4.79 8.77
C THR A 385 -0.01 3.71 7.71
N GLY A 386 0.41 2.55 8.15
CA GLY A 386 0.60 1.35 7.36
C GLY A 386 0.35 0.12 8.23
N HIS A 387 0.35 -1.07 7.63
CA HIS A 387 0.12 -2.33 8.35
C HIS A 387 1.18 -2.61 9.43
N ASP A 388 2.39 -2.06 9.27
CA ASP A 388 3.56 -2.19 10.15
C ASP A 388 3.67 -1.03 11.15
N GLY A 389 2.63 -0.77 11.89
CA GLY A 389 2.59 0.32 12.85
C GLY A 389 1.23 0.47 13.50
N PHE A 390 1.04 1.57 14.22
CA PHE A 390 -0.29 1.92 14.73
C PHE A 390 -1.25 2.27 13.59
N THR A 391 -2.52 1.84 13.73
CA THR A 391 -3.63 2.42 12.96
C THR A 391 -3.79 3.90 13.31
N LEU A 392 -4.55 4.64 12.55
CA LEU A 392 -4.75 6.06 12.82
C LEU A 392 -5.45 6.31 14.16
N MET A 393 -6.39 5.47 14.55
CA MET A 393 -7.03 5.53 15.87
C MET A 393 -6.02 5.23 16.98
N ASP A 394 -5.16 4.24 16.80
CA ASP A 394 -4.16 3.88 17.80
C ASP A 394 -3.07 4.95 17.91
N LEU A 395 -2.69 5.59 16.80
CA LEU A 395 -1.75 6.71 16.76
C LEU A 395 -2.17 7.89 17.65
N VAL A 396 -3.48 8.11 17.80
CA VAL A 396 -4.05 9.19 18.64
C VAL A 396 -4.59 8.68 19.99
N SER A 397 -4.37 7.40 20.30
CA SER A 397 -4.91 6.76 21.50
C SER A 397 -3.88 6.09 22.40
N TYR A 398 -2.68 5.83 21.89
CA TYR A 398 -1.64 5.11 22.61
C TYR A 398 -0.29 5.80 22.51
N ASP A 399 0.39 5.97 23.64
CA ASP A 399 1.78 6.41 23.68
C ASP A 399 2.73 5.22 23.60
N LYS A 400 2.30 4.05 24.09
CA LYS A 400 3.08 2.82 24.13
C LYS A 400 2.43 1.73 23.29
N LYS A 401 3.26 0.86 22.73
CA LYS A 401 2.79 -0.35 22.04
C LYS A 401 2.29 -1.40 23.05
N HIS A 402 1.27 -2.15 22.63
CA HIS A 402 0.65 -3.25 23.37
C HIS A 402 0.68 -4.51 22.52
N ASN A 403 1.88 -5.13 22.42
CA ASN A 403 2.16 -6.29 21.56
C ASN A 403 2.23 -7.60 22.36
N GLU A 404 1.69 -7.65 23.59
CA GLU A 404 1.78 -8.79 24.49
C GLU A 404 1.21 -10.06 23.87
N ASP A 405 0.09 -9.92 23.12
CA ASP A 405 -0.60 -11.03 22.45
C ASP A 405 0.24 -11.70 21.35
N ASN A 406 1.27 -11.02 20.82
CA ASN A 406 2.18 -11.61 19.85
C ASN A 406 3.12 -12.67 20.46
N GLY A 407 3.16 -12.77 21.80
CA GLY A 407 3.99 -13.75 22.50
C GLY A 407 5.49 -13.44 22.54
N GLU A 408 5.91 -12.22 22.15
CA GLU A 408 7.31 -11.77 22.14
C GLU A 408 7.65 -10.82 23.30
N GLN A 409 6.82 -10.79 24.34
CA GLN A 409 7.00 -9.97 25.54
C GLN A 409 7.12 -8.46 25.19
N GLY A 410 6.40 -8.00 24.14
CA GLY A 410 6.42 -6.62 23.68
C GLY A 410 7.74 -6.14 23.07
N ARG A 411 8.67 -7.04 22.73
CA ARG A 411 9.98 -6.67 22.13
C ARG A 411 9.88 -6.39 20.63
N ASP A 412 8.90 -6.96 19.97
CA ASP A 412 8.60 -6.83 18.53
C ASP A 412 7.96 -5.48 18.17
N GLY A 413 7.98 -5.15 16.89
CA GLY A 413 7.41 -3.92 16.34
C GLY A 413 8.23 -2.66 16.65
N ALA A 414 7.83 -1.54 16.05
CA ALA A 414 8.52 -0.26 16.18
C ALA A 414 8.55 0.23 17.63
N VAL A 415 9.72 0.71 18.07
CA VAL A 415 9.90 1.29 19.41
C VAL A 415 9.29 2.70 19.47
N TYR A 416 9.46 3.48 18.41
CA TYR A 416 8.98 4.86 18.31
C TYR A 416 7.85 4.95 17.29
N ASN A 417 6.63 5.23 17.75
CA ASN A 417 5.48 5.38 16.87
C ASN A 417 5.18 6.85 16.52
N TYR A 418 5.83 7.80 17.20
CA TYR A 418 5.53 9.24 17.10
C TYR A 418 4.04 9.52 17.35
N SER A 419 3.45 8.76 18.27
CA SER A 419 2.04 8.80 18.66
C SER A 419 1.79 9.73 19.84
N TRP A 420 0.52 10.03 20.09
CA TRP A 420 0.07 10.76 21.26
C TRP A 420 -1.32 10.29 21.67
N ASN A 421 -1.48 9.87 22.93
CA ASN A 421 -2.73 9.32 23.45
C ASN A 421 -3.84 10.38 23.68
N CYS A 422 -3.59 11.65 23.35
CA CYS A 422 -4.50 12.78 23.58
C CYS A 422 -4.89 12.97 25.05
N GLY A 423 -4.03 12.53 25.99
CA GLY A 423 -4.19 12.71 27.43
C GLY A 423 -4.83 11.52 28.17
N LEU A 424 -5.07 10.42 27.49
CA LEU A 424 -5.53 9.18 28.13
C LEU A 424 -5.16 7.94 27.27
N GLU A 425 -4.47 6.97 27.85
CA GLU A 425 -4.04 5.77 27.17
C GLU A 425 -5.25 4.85 26.89
N GLY A 426 -5.35 4.35 25.65
CA GLY A 426 -6.36 3.38 25.24
C GLY A 426 -7.79 3.91 25.07
N PRO A 427 -8.78 3.02 25.01
CA PRO A 427 -10.17 3.37 24.77
C PRO A 427 -10.77 4.23 25.88
N THR A 428 -11.61 5.22 25.53
CA THR A 428 -12.26 6.08 26.51
C THR A 428 -13.63 6.58 26.05
N LYS A 429 -14.50 6.88 27.02
CA LYS A 429 -15.80 7.53 26.80
C LYS A 429 -15.78 9.03 27.16
N LYS A 430 -14.64 9.58 27.55
CA LYS A 430 -14.51 10.99 27.92
C LYS A 430 -14.64 11.87 26.68
N LYS A 431 -15.74 12.60 26.56
CA LYS A 431 -16.12 13.38 25.37
C LYS A 431 -15.02 14.33 24.88
N SER A 432 -14.32 15.01 25.81
CA SER A 432 -13.23 15.94 25.43
C SER A 432 -12.06 15.22 24.74
N ILE A 433 -11.72 14.01 25.18
CA ILE A 433 -10.66 13.19 24.59
C ILE A 433 -11.11 12.62 23.24
N THR A 434 -12.33 12.08 23.16
CA THR A 434 -12.84 11.50 21.90
C THR A 434 -13.00 12.58 20.82
N LYS A 435 -13.47 13.79 21.18
CA LYS A 435 -13.52 14.95 20.24
C LYS A 435 -12.10 15.31 19.76
N LEU A 436 -11.13 15.39 20.66
CA LEU A 436 -9.74 15.70 20.29
C LEU A 436 -9.12 14.62 19.37
N ARG A 437 -9.33 13.33 19.67
CA ARG A 437 -8.88 12.22 18.82
C ARG A 437 -9.50 12.30 17.43
N MET A 438 -10.79 12.56 17.33
CA MET A 438 -11.50 12.74 16.07
C MET A 438 -10.89 13.89 15.25
N GLN A 439 -10.65 15.04 15.89
CA GLN A 439 -10.02 16.19 15.26
C GLN A 439 -8.60 15.87 14.77
N GLN A 440 -7.79 15.14 15.56
CA GLN A 440 -6.45 14.74 15.17
C GLN A 440 -6.45 13.74 14.00
N MET A 441 -7.40 12.83 13.93
CA MET A 441 -7.57 11.94 12.77
C MET A 441 -7.96 12.72 11.51
N LYS A 442 -8.89 13.69 11.62
CA LYS A 442 -9.23 14.60 10.52
C LYS A 442 -8.01 15.42 10.06
N ASN A 443 -7.19 15.93 11.00
CA ASN A 443 -5.95 16.64 10.69
C ASN A 443 -4.97 15.74 9.91
N ALA A 444 -4.79 14.50 10.34
CA ALA A 444 -3.91 13.54 9.68
C ALA A 444 -4.33 13.29 8.21
N PHE A 445 -5.62 13.06 7.97
CA PHE A 445 -6.14 12.93 6.61
C PHE A 445 -5.97 14.21 5.78
N ALA A 446 -6.21 15.39 6.37
CA ALA A 446 -6.00 16.66 5.69
C ALA A 446 -4.52 16.86 5.32
N MET A 447 -3.57 16.58 6.23
CA MET A 447 -2.14 16.66 5.97
C MET A 447 -1.73 15.77 4.79
N MET A 448 -2.28 14.56 4.69
CA MET A 448 -1.93 13.59 3.65
C MET A 448 -2.64 13.88 2.31
N LEU A 449 -3.95 14.08 2.33
CA LEU A 449 -4.75 14.23 1.12
C LEU A 449 -4.59 15.59 0.43
N LEU A 450 -4.13 16.62 1.14
CA LEU A 450 -3.85 17.94 0.56
C LEU A 450 -2.37 18.14 0.16
N ALA A 451 -1.52 17.14 0.37
CA ALA A 451 -0.14 17.12 -0.12
C ALA A 451 -0.05 16.64 -1.57
N GLN A 452 1.02 17.02 -2.29
CA GLN A 452 1.35 16.46 -3.60
C GLN A 452 1.66 14.94 -3.49
N GLY A 453 1.81 14.26 -4.62
CA GLY A 453 2.08 12.83 -4.66
C GLY A 453 0.82 11.97 -4.52
N THR A 454 1.00 10.69 -4.27
CA THR A 454 -0.05 9.67 -4.15
C THR A 454 -0.39 9.43 -2.68
N PRO A 455 -1.58 9.73 -2.19
CA PRO A 455 -1.98 9.39 -0.83
C PRO A 455 -2.34 7.90 -0.74
N MET A 456 -1.90 7.23 0.34
CA MET A 456 -2.26 5.86 0.68
C MET A 456 -2.95 5.81 2.05
N LEU A 457 -4.14 5.25 2.08
CA LEU A 457 -4.92 4.97 3.29
C LEU A 457 -4.69 3.53 3.73
N LEU A 458 -4.59 3.30 5.04
CA LEU A 458 -4.69 1.95 5.61
C LEU A 458 -6.16 1.60 5.81
N ALA A 459 -6.56 0.38 5.44
CA ALA A 459 -7.93 -0.09 5.52
C ALA A 459 -8.54 0.05 6.92
N GLY A 460 -9.63 0.80 7.02
CA GLY A 460 -10.34 1.06 8.27
C GLY A 460 -9.96 2.35 8.98
N ASP A 461 -8.86 3.00 8.62
CA ASP A 461 -8.49 4.27 9.25
C ASP A 461 -9.54 5.35 9.04
N GLU A 462 -10.22 5.36 7.89
CA GLU A 462 -11.28 6.30 7.54
C GLU A 462 -12.54 6.20 8.40
N PHE A 463 -12.63 5.17 9.22
CA PHE A 463 -13.65 5.04 10.27
C PHE A 463 -13.07 4.68 11.64
N GLY A 464 -11.77 4.88 11.83
CA GLY A 464 -11.10 4.73 13.12
C GLY A 464 -11.01 3.29 13.60
N ASN A 465 -10.66 2.36 12.73
CA ASN A 465 -10.29 1.00 13.10
C ASN A 465 -9.10 1.02 14.08
N SER A 466 -9.09 0.07 15.03
CA SER A 466 -8.04 0.01 16.07
C SER A 466 -7.54 -1.42 16.18
N GLN A 467 -6.24 -1.58 16.34
CA GLN A 467 -5.55 -2.82 16.67
C GLN A 467 -5.22 -2.90 18.18
N MET A 468 -5.98 -2.13 19.01
CA MET A 468 -5.85 -2.09 20.48
C MET A 468 -4.44 -1.73 20.96
N GLY A 469 -3.71 -0.90 20.18
CA GLY A 469 -2.34 -0.50 20.50
C GLY A 469 -1.27 -1.54 20.11
N ASN A 470 -1.64 -2.62 19.43
CA ASN A 470 -0.68 -3.52 18.83
C ASN A 470 -0.16 -2.91 17.51
N ASN A 471 1.13 -2.60 17.46
CA ASN A 471 1.76 -1.99 16.28
C ASN A 471 2.47 -3.00 15.37
N ASN A 472 2.31 -4.31 15.62
CA ASN A 472 2.97 -5.37 14.86
C ASN A 472 2.19 -6.70 14.89
N PRO A 473 0.88 -6.74 14.61
CA PRO A 473 0.05 -7.93 14.81
C PRO A 473 0.23 -8.98 13.69
N TYR A 474 1.48 -9.26 13.31
CA TYR A 474 1.86 -10.12 12.19
C TYR A 474 1.47 -11.59 12.33
N CYS A 475 1.16 -12.03 13.55
CA CYS A 475 0.89 -13.41 13.90
C CYS A 475 -0.52 -13.64 14.48
N LEU A 476 -1.41 -12.65 14.39
CA LEU A 476 -2.74 -12.71 14.97
C LEU A 476 -3.81 -12.79 13.89
N ASP A 477 -4.64 -13.84 13.89
CA ASP A 477 -5.83 -13.96 13.03
C ASP A 477 -7.09 -13.85 13.91
N ASN A 478 -7.34 -12.67 14.46
CA ASN A 478 -8.43 -12.39 15.37
C ASN A 478 -8.94 -10.94 15.25
N GLU A 479 -9.78 -10.50 16.15
CA GLU A 479 -10.40 -9.17 16.18
C GLU A 479 -9.39 -8.03 16.28
N VAL A 480 -8.15 -8.27 16.69
CA VAL A 480 -7.08 -7.24 16.71
C VAL A 480 -6.69 -6.84 15.29
N THR A 481 -6.64 -7.81 14.37
CA THR A 481 -6.19 -7.58 12.99
C THR A 481 -7.33 -7.44 11.98
N TRP A 482 -8.52 -7.96 12.32
CA TRP A 482 -9.66 -7.85 11.42
C TRP A 482 -10.29 -6.47 11.49
N VAL A 483 -10.64 -5.92 10.33
CA VAL A 483 -11.32 -4.62 10.24
C VAL A 483 -12.70 -4.68 10.89
N ASP A 484 -12.91 -3.83 11.89
CA ASP A 484 -14.18 -3.71 12.60
C ASP A 484 -15.15 -2.76 11.89
N TRP A 485 -15.96 -3.32 11.00
CA TRP A 485 -16.96 -2.59 10.22
C TRP A 485 -18.10 -1.97 11.02
N SER A 486 -18.23 -2.27 12.32
CA SER A 486 -19.21 -1.58 13.16
C SER A 486 -18.84 -0.11 13.39
N ARG A 487 -17.54 0.20 13.30
CA ARG A 487 -17.01 1.55 13.48
C ARG A 487 -17.37 2.50 12.32
N GLU A 488 -17.61 1.97 11.11
CA GLU A 488 -18.07 2.77 9.97
C GLU A 488 -19.36 3.53 10.32
N ARG A 489 -20.32 2.85 10.97
CA ARG A 489 -21.56 3.51 11.42
C ARG A 489 -21.33 4.42 12.63
N ALA A 490 -20.49 4.00 13.56
CA ALA A 490 -20.21 4.75 14.79
C ALA A 490 -19.45 6.05 14.51
N ASN A 491 -18.50 6.03 13.54
CA ASN A 491 -17.66 7.14 13.17
C ASN A 491 -17.96 7.66 11.74
N ARG A 492 -19.24 7.64 11.37
CA ARG A 492 -19.68 8.08 10.04
C ARG A 492 -19.17 9.48 9.68
N GLU A 493 -19.09 10.37 10.67
CA GLU A 493 -18.54 11.71 10.53
C GLU A 493 -17.14 11.69 9.92
N LEU A 494 -16.25 10.82 10.40
CA LEU A 494 -14.89 10.71 9.87
C LEU A 494 -14.90 10.18 8.43
N THR A 495 -15.70 9.16 8.15
CA THR A 495 -15.82 8.59 6.80
C THR A 495 -16.30 9.64 5.78
N GLU A 496 -17.33 10.41 6.12
CA GLU A 496 -17.83 11.46 5.23
C GLU A 496 -16.83 12.61 5.06
N PHE A 497 -16.09 12.95 6.11
CA PHE A 497 -14.99 13.91 6.03
C PHE A 497 -13.89 13.44 5.06
N VAL A 498 -13.47 12.17 5.14
CA VAL A 498 -12.47 11.58 4.22
C VAL A 498 -12.96 11.57 2.78
N LYS A 499 -14.22 11.17 2.54
CA LYS A 499 -14.84 11.23 1.21
C LYS A 499 -14.83 12.65 0.64
N THR A 500 -15.15 13.65 1.49
CA THR A 500 -15.14 15.06 1.10
C THR A 500 -13.74 15.53 0.74
N LEU A 501 -12.72 15.17 1.53
CA LEU A 501 -11.32 15.49 1.22
C LEU A 501 -10.85 14.85 -0.09
N ILE A 502 -11.17 13.58 -0.33
CA ILE A 502 -10.80 12.87 -1.57
C ILE A 502 -11.46 13.54 -2.77
N ARG A 503 -12.76 13.88 -2.67
CA ARG A 503 -13.47 14.61 -3.71
C ARG A 503 -12.86 15.99 -3.95
N PHE A 504 -12.59 16.75 -2.89
CA PHE A 504 -11.96 18.06 -2.96
C PHE A 504 -10.59 17.98 -3.67
N ARG A 505 -9.74 17.02 -3.28
CA ARG A 505 -8.47 16.79 -3.97
C ARG A 505 -8.65 16.56 -5.47
N LYS A 506 -9.59 15.68 -5.86
CA LYS A 506 -9.85 15.35 -7.28
C LYS A 506 -10.37 16.54 -8.09
N GLU A 507 -11.17 17.41 -7.46
CA GLU A 507 -11.73 18.61 -8.09
C GLU A 507 -10.70 19.74 -8.26
N HIS A 508 -9.63 19.77 -7.46
CA HIS A 508 -8.63 20.85 -7.42
C HIS A 508 -7.26 20.34 -7.87
N LYS A 509 -7.04 20.33 -9.21
CA LYS A 509 -5.84 19.77 -9.85
C LYS A 509 -4.52 20.31 -9.29
N ILE A 510 -4.48 21.53 -8.78
CA ILE A 510 -3.27 22.14 -8.17
C ILE A 510 -2.77 21.35 -6.94
N LEU A 511 -3.62 20.55 -6.29
CA LEU A 511 -3.25 19.71 -5.14
C LEU A 511 -2.64 18.36 -5.56
N HIS A 512 -2.71 17.98 -6.84
CA HIS A 512 -2.18 16.71 -7.35
C HIS A 512 -1.55 16.87 -8.74
N MET A 513 -0.52 17.71 -8.79
CA MET A 513 0.22 17.99 -10.01
C MET A 513 1.14 16.82 -10.39
N GLU A 514 1.45 16.70 -11.67
CA GLU A 514 2.41 15.72 -12.18
C GLU A 514 3.85 16.03 -11.74
N ARG A 515 4.13 17.27 -11.39
CA ARG A 515 5.46 17.78 -11.04
C ARG A 515 5.47 18.49 -9.70
N GLU A 516 6.64 18.55 -9.10
CA GLU A 516 6.87 19.30 -7.87
C GLU A 516 6.57 20.81 -8.05
N LEU A 517 5.93 21.39 -7.03
CA LEU A 517 5.70 22.82 -6.95
C LEU A 517 6.97 23.54 -6.51
N THR A 518 7.34 24.59 -7.25
CA THR A 518 8.65 25.25 -7.12
C THR A 518 8.69 26.39 -6.11
N GLY A 519 7.53 26.98 -5.79
CA GLY A 519 7.44 28.21 -5.01
C GLY A 519 7.82 29.47 -5.81
N MET A 520 7.84 29.39 -7.15
CA MET A 520 8.21 30.50 -8.04
C MET A 520 7.05 30.89 -8.95
N ASP A 521 7.00 32.18 -9.32
CA ASP A 521 6.05 32.67 -10.33
C ASP A 521 6.57 32.44 -11.75
N MET A 522 6.53 31.17 -12.20
CA MET A 522 6.98 30.75 -13.54
C MET A 522 6.05 31.21 -14.66
N LYS A 523 4.82 31.62 -14.36
CA LYS A 523 3.83 32.10 -15.34
C LYS A 523 3.73 33.62 -15.40
N ALA A 524 4.50 34.35 -14.60
CA ALA A 524 4.41 35.81 -14.46
C ALA A 524 2.98 36.30 -14.20
N CYS A 525 2.23 35.54 -13.40
CA CYS A 525 0.85 35.85 -13.06
C CYS A 525 0.69 36.65 -11.77
N GLY A 526 1.80 36.97 -11.10
CA GLY A 526 1.85 37.69 -9.82
C GLY A 526 1.75 36.77 -8.60
N TYR A 527 1.66 35.46 -8.79
CA TYR A 527 1.57 34.46 -7.73
C TYR A 527 2.47 33.26 -8.02
N PRO A 528 3.28 32.78 -7.05
CA PRO A 528 3.95 31.51 -7.15
C PRO A 528 2.94 30.35 -7.27
N ASP A 529 3.39 29.19 -7.78
CA ASP A 529 2.56 27.97 -7.79
C ASP A 529 2.13 27.53 -6.39
N VAL A 530 3.03 27.74 -5.40
CA VAL A 530 2.73 27.61 -3.96
C VAL A 530 3.50 28.66 -3.18
N SER A 531 2.90 29.25 -2.14
CA SER A 531 3.57 30.18 -1.22
C SER A 531 3.22 29.90 0.23
N CYS A 532 4.14 30.28 1.13
CA CYS A 532 3.99 30.10 2.58
C CYS A 532 3.65 31.43 3.26
N HIS A 533 2.72 31.37 4.21
CA HIS A 533 2.24 32.51 4.96
C HIS A 533 2.20 32.17 6.45
N GLY A 534 2.58 33.10 7.29
CA GLY A 534 2.44 33.07 8.74
C GLY A 534 1.47 34.15 9.22
N SER A 535 1.78 34.84 10.33
CA SER A 535 1.08 36.04 10.78
C SER A 535 1.25 37.22 9.80
N ARG A 536 2.19 37.12 8.86
CA ARG A 536 2.38 38.05 7.74
C ARG A 536 2.20 37.34 6.41
N ALA A 537 1.43 37.96 5.51
CA ALA A 537 1.28 37.45 4.15
C ALA A 537 2.64 37.42 3.43
N TRP A 538 2.88 36.38 2.61
CA TRP A 538 4.10 36.15 1.82
C TRP A 538 5.36 35.89 2.66
N TYR A 539 5.20 35.65 3.95
CA TYR A 539 6.28 35.32 4.87
C TYR A 539 5.88 34.10 5.71
N GLY A 540 6.51 32.94 5.43
CA GLY A 540 6.39 31.74 6.26
C GLY A 540 7.39 31.82 7.42
N ALA A 541 6.88 31.76 8.63
CA ALA A 541 7.71 31.73 9.83
C ALA A 541 8.05 30.27 10.15
N PHE A 542 9.34 29.92 10.15
CA PHE A 542 9.84 28.55 10.37
C PHE A 542 10.76 28.45 11.59
N GLU A 543 10.53 29.31 12.59
CA GLU A 543 11.26 29.22 13.85
C GLU A 543 10.96 27.89 14.55
N HIS A 544 11.90 27.41 15.33
CA HIS A 544 11.87 26.14 16.04
C HIS A 544 10.56 25.83 16.77
N MET A 545 9.97 26.86 17.40
CA MET A 545 8.74 26.74 18.19
C MET A 545 7.46 26.82 17.35
N ASN A 546 7.55 27.17 16.07
CA ASN A 546 6.38 27.42 15.25
C ASN A 546 5.74 26.12 14.74
N ARG A 547 4.40 26.05 14.80
CA ARG A 547 3.58 24.88 14.40
C ARG A 547 2.39 25.28 13.55
N HIS A 548 2.40 26.50 12.97
CA HIS A 548 1.32 26.97 12.10
C HIS A 548 1.86 27.58 10.82
N VAL A 549 1.17 27.34 9.72
CA VAL A 549 1.50 27.87 8.38
C VAL A 549 0.28 27.82 7.48
N GLY A 550 0.14 28.82 6.63
CA GLY A 550 -0.77 28.78 5.49
C GLY A 550 -0.01 28.49 4.20
N LEU A 551 -0.50 27.56 3.41
CA LEU A 551 0.00 27.22 2.07
C LEU A 551 -1.01 27.66 1.03
N LEU A 552 -0.66 28.70 0.25
CA LEU A 552 -1.48 29.19 -0.85
C LEU A 552 -1.06 28.50 -2.15
N TYR A 553 -1.97 27.76 -2.73
CA TYR A 553 -1.81 27.10 -4.04
C TYR A 553 -2.52 27.92 -5.11
N CYS A 554 -1.79 28.27 -6.18
CA CYS A 554 -2.32 29.05 -7.29
C CYS A 554 -2.83 28.14 -8.40
N GLY A 555 -4.14 28.01 -8.55
CA GLY A 555 -4.79 27.15 -9.55
C GLY A 555 -4.48 27.50 -11.00
N MET A 556 -3.96 28.72 -11.29
CA MET A 556 -3.53 29.10 -12.64
C MET A 556 -2.44 28.19 -13.20
N TYR A 557 -1.66 27.52 -12.34
CA TYR A 557 -0.66 26.52 -12.75
C TYR A 557 -1.27 25.19 -13.17
N ALA A 558 -2.51 24.94 -12.76
CA ALA A 558 -3.37 23.83 -13.16
C ALA A 558 -4.47 24.24 -14.14
N GLU A 559 -4.31 25.40 -14.81
CA GLU A 559 -5.25 25.97 -15.78
C GLU A 559 -6.64 26.31 -15.20
N CYS A 560 -6.73 26.40 -13.87
CA CYS A 560 -7.94 26.78 -13.14
C CYS A 560 -7.79 28.18 -12.54
N ARG A 561 -8.84 29.01 -12.66
CA ARG A 561 -8.84 30.36 -12.05
C ARG A 561 -9.37 30.27 -10.63
N GLU A 562 -8.55 29.75 -9.73
CA GLU A 562 -8.87 29.59 -8.32
C GLU A 562 -7.60 29.70 -7.47
N PHE A 563 -7.80 29.90 -6.17
CA PHE A 563 -6.75 29.75 -5.15
C PHE A 563 -7.25 28.81 -4.06
N VAL A 564 -6.42 27.84 -3.67
CA VAL A 564 -6.66 26.97 -2.53
C VAL A 564 -5.69 27.38 -1.43
N TYR A 565 -6.20 27.79 -0.28
CA TYR A 565 -5.39 28.18 0.86
C TYR A 565 -5.60 27.19 1.99
N VAL A 566 -4.60 26.34 2.23
CA VAL A 566 -4.61 25.32 3.28
C VAL A 566 -3.87 25.88 4.49
N VAL A 567 -4.56 26.03 5.60
CA VAL A 567 -4.00 26.58 6.83
C VAL A 567 -3.90 25.50 7.89
N TYR A 568 -2.70 25.26 8.36
CA TYR A 568 -2.37 24.32 9.41
C TYR A 568 -2.07 25.06 10.70
N ASN A 569 -2.76 24.72 11.79
CA ASN A 569 -2.38 25.09 13.15
C ASN A 569 -2.28 23.82 13.99
N LEU A 570 -1.11 23.27 14.16
CA LEU A 570 -0.86 22.07 14.99
C LEU A 570 -0.45 22.46 16.44
N HIS A 571 -0.45 23.76 16.74
CA HIS A 571 -0.25 24.28 18.09
C HIS A 571 -1.52 24.10 18.94
N TRP A 572 -1.38 23.99 20.24
CA TRP A 572 -2.49 23.85 21.21
C TRP A 572 -3.19 25.15 21.59
N ASN A 573 -2.74 26.30 21.08
CA ASN A 573 -3.38 27.59 21.20
C ASN A 573 -3.90 28.09 19.85
N PRO A 574 -4.94 28.92 19.81
CA PRO A 574 -5.32 29.65 18.61
C PRO A 574 -4.13 30.43 18.05
N GLN A 575 -4.04 30.56 16.75
CA GLN A 575 -3.00 31.31 16.06
C GLN A 575 -3.61 32.28 15.06
N GLU A 576 -2.98 33.43 14.92
CA GLU A 576 -3.31 34.40 13.89
C GLU A 576 -2.57 34.08 12.61
N ILE A 577 -3.29 34.08 11.49
CA ILE A 577 -2.74 33.81 10.17
C ILE A 577 -3.17 34.88 9.18
N ALA A 578 -2.25 35.35 8.36
CA ALA A 578 -2.55 36.35 7.34
C ALA A 578 -3.35 35.74 6.16
N LEU A 579 -4.27 36.55 5.64
CA LEU A 579 -4.96 36.27 4.38
C LEU A 579 -4.20 36.93 3.23
N PRO A 580 -3.68 36.16 2.26
CA PRO A 580 -3.07 36.73 1.08
C PRO A 580 -4.06 37.53 0.24
N ASN A 581 -3.62 38.62 -0.36
CA ASN A 581 -4.45 39.38 -1.28
C ASN A 581 -4.87 38.52 -2.46
N LEU A 582 -6.14 38.62 -2.85
CA LEU A 582 -6.68 37.95 -4.03
C LEU A 582 -6.66 38.87 -5.26
N VAL A 583 -6.77 38.24 -6.43
CA VAL A 583 -7.08 38.92 -7.67
C VAL A 583 -8.45 39.57 -7.56
N GLU A 584 -8.60 40.78 -8.14
CA GLU A 584 -9.89 41.50 -8.14
C GLU A 584 -11.04 40.61 -8.64
N GLY A 585 -12.17 40.69 -7.93
CA GLY A 585 -13.38 39.91 -8.22
C GLY A 585 -13.38 38.48 -7.67
N MET A 586 -12.45 38.14 -6.76
CA MET A 586 -12.45 36.89 -5.99
C MET A 586 -12.74 37.18 -4.52
N LYS A 587 -13.30 36.18 -3.84
CA LYS A 587 -13.48 36.20 -2.37
C LYS A 587 -13.11 34.84 -1.77
N TRP A 588 -12.74 34.84 -0.49
CA TRP A 588 -12.47 33.63 0.29
C TRP A 588 -13.77 33.01 0.82
N ASP A 589 -13.95 31.73 0.58
CA ASP A 589 -14.99 30.91 1.21
C ASP A 589 -14.28 29.78 1.99
N LYS A 590 -14.63 29.57 3.27
CA LYS A 590 -14.13 28.43 4.05
C LYS A 590 -14.88 27.18 3.63
N VAL A 591 -14.16 26.15 3.14
CA VAL A 591 -14.76 24.94 2.57
C VAL A 591 -14.50 23.69 3.39
N LEU A 592 -13.47 23.69 4.24
CA LEU A 592 -13.15 22.57 5.13
C LEU A 592 -12.63 23.10 6.47
N ASP A 593 -13.00 22.42 7.56
CA ASP A 593 -12.57 22.74 8.93
C ASP A 593 -12.54 21.47 9.77
N THR A 594 -11.35 21.05 10.23
CA THR A 594 -11.19 19.83 11.03
C THR A 594 -11.69 19.96 12.46
N SER A 595 -11.89 21.18 12.96
CA SER A 595 -12.41 21.46 14.31
C SER A 595 -13.94 21.47 14.36
N ALA A 596 -14.62 21.65 13.22
CA ALA A 596 -16.06 21.66 13.13
C ALA A 596 -16.65 20.24 13.27
N SER A 597 -17.77 20.15 13.96
CA SER A 597 -18.65 18.98 13.88
C SER A 597 -19.59 19.11 12.69
N ALA A 598 -20.15 17.99 12.21
CA ALA A 598 -21.08 17.99 11.08
C ALA A 598 -22.33 18.89 11.30
N GLU A 599 -22.65 19.24 12.54
CA GLU A 599 -23.75 20.13 12.91
C GLU A 599 -23.34 21.62 12.93
N GLU A 600 -22.02 21.93 12.96
CA GLU A 600 -21.47 23.28 13.08
C GLU A 600 -20.93 23.84 11.73
N GLU A 601 -21.13 23.16 10.62
CA GLU A 601 -20.69 23.57 9.27
C GLU A 601 -21.48 24.78 8.70
N GLU A 602 -22.03 25.65 9.52
CA GLU A 602 -22.48 26.95 9.04
C GLU A 602 -21.28 27.75 8.50
N ASN A 603 -21.32 28.03 7.21
CA ASN A 603 -20.37 28.82 6.45
C ASN A 603 -19.96 30.08 7.21
N GLN A 604 -18.87 30.03 7.97
CA GLN A 604 -18.27 31.24 8.50
C GLN A 604 -17.66 32.00 7.32
N VAL A 605 -18.42 32.94 6.80
CA VAL A 605 -17.97 33.85 5.75
C VAL A 605 -16.83 34.68 6.33
N ILE A 606 -15.66 34.57 5.74
CA ILE A 606 -14.55 35.49 6.06
C ILE A 606 -14.98 36.87 5.62
N GLN A 607 -14.95 37.84 6.55
CA GLN A 607 -15.38 39.22 6.27
C GLN A 607 -14.57 39.79 5.10
N GLU A 608 -15.26 40.39 4.14
CA GLU A 608 -14.63 41.02 2.99
C GLU A 608 -13.67 42.12 3.47
N GLY A 609 -12.42 42.09 2.97
CA GLY A 609 -11.37 43.02 3.38
C GLY A 609 -10.56 42.63 4.61
N SER A 610 -10.85 41.49 5.25
CA SER A 610 -9.99 40.98 6.32
C SER A 610 -8.60 40.65 5.77
N LYS A 611 -7.56 41.05 6.50
CA LYS A 611 -6.14 40.75 6.17
C LYS A 611 -5.61 39.56 6.93
N GLU A 612 -6.33 39.10 7.94
CA GLU A 612 -5.95 38.03 8.84
C GLU A 612 -7.20 37.38 9.46
N PHE A 613 -7.05 36.20 9.99
CA PHE A 613 -8.07 35.51 10.79
C PHE A 613 -7.42 34.59 11.83
N ILE A 614 -8.20 34.20 12.84
CA ILE A 614 -7.75 33.30 13.90
C ILE A 614 -8.14 31.87 13.54
N ILE A 615 -7.13 30.97 13.46
CA ILE A 615 -7.34 29.54 13.30
C ILE A 615 -7.37 28.86 14.69
N PRO A 616 -8.38 28.00 14.97
CA PRO A 616 -8.50 27.27 16.22
C PRO A 616 -7.29 26.39 16.54
N PRO A 617 -7.12 25.95 17.80
CA PRO A 617 -6.07 25.03 18.19
C PRO A 617 -6.18 23.69 17.45
N ARG A 618 -5.03 23.09 17.10
CA ARG A 618 -4.95 21.74 16.49
C ARG A 618 -5.92 21.54 15.34
N CYS A 619 -5.95 22.51 14.42
CA CYS A 619 -6.94 22.59 13.35
C CYS A 619 -6.28 22.76 11.99
N VAL A 620 -6.88 22.17 10.97
CA VAL A 620 -6.60 22.43 9.57
C VAL A 620 -7.86 23.01 8.94
N GLN A 621 -7.70 24.18 8.29
CA GLN A 621 -8.78 24.82 7.55
C GLN A 621 -8.40 24.98 6.08
N VAL A 622 -9.36 24.86 5.18
CA VAL A 622 -9.18 25.13 3.76
C VAL A 622 -10.11 26.24 3.33
N LEU A 623 -9.51 27.27 2.76
CA LEU A 623 -10.21 28.37 2.12
C LEU A 623 -10.05 28.25 0.61
N LEU A 624 -11.14 28.47 -0.11
CA LEU A 624 -11.17 28.45 -1.55
C LEU A 624 -11.59 29.83 -2.08
N ALA A 625 -10.83 30.34 -3.04
CA ALA A 625 -11.24 31.57 -3.73
C ALA A 625 -11.49 31.28 -5.21
N LYS A 626 -12.68 31.65 -5.66
CA LYS A 626 -13.14 31.58 -7.05
C LYS A 626 -13.68 32.94 -7.51
N PRO A 627 -13.72 33.19 -8.84
CA PRO A 627 -14.34 34.39 -9.36
C PRO A 627 -15.81 34.51 -8.93
N VAL A 628 -16.19 35.68 -8.43
CA VAL A 628 -17.61 35.98 -8.10
C VAL A 628 -18.41 36.01 -9.40
N PRO A 629 -19.53 35.28 -9.52
CA PRO A 629 -20.39 35.34 -10.70
C PRO A 629 -20.86 36.79 -10.96
N GLY A 630 -20.61 37.29 -12.18
CA GLY A 630 -21.02 38.65 -12.58
C GLY A 630 -19.96 39.77 -12.42
N ALA A 631 -18.80 39.51 -11.86
CA ALA A 631 -17.71 40.47 -11.86
C ALA A 631 -17.19 40.70 -13.30
N LYS A 632 -17.40 41.92 -13.83
CA LYS A 632 -16.98 42.32 -15.18
C LYS A 632 -15.44 42.26 -15.27
N ARG A 633 -14.93 41.58 -16.31
CA ARG A 633 -13.53 41.70 -16.72
C ARG A 633 -13.25 43.18 -17.06
N GLN A 634 -12.54 43.93 -16.21
CA GLN A 634 -11.91 45.14 -16.65
C GLN A 634 -10.78 44.77 -17.61
N GLY A 635 -11.04 44.92 -18.93
CA GLY A 635 -10.04 44.76 -19.95
C GLY A 635 -8.89 45.76 -19.71
N ARG A 636 -7.65 45.27 -19.69
CA ARG A 636 -6.47 46.11 -19.85
C ARG A 636 -6.62 46.86 -21.18
N ASN A 637 -7.07 48.11 -21.11
CA ASN A 637 -6.97 49.06 -22.22
C ASN A 637 -5.49 49.36 -22.47
N SER A 638 -4.85 48.62 -23.34
CA SER A 638 -3.62 49.07 -23.99
C SER A 638 -3.95 50.16 -25.00
N LYS A 639 -4.18 51.39 -24.55
CA LYS A 639 -4.03 52.55 -25.45
C LYS A 639 -2.54 52.92 -25.46
N GLY A 640 -1.80 52.26 -26.31
CA GLY A 640 -0.59 52.87 -26.86
C GLY A 640 -1.01 54.01 -27.76
N LYS A 641 -0.78 55.25 -27.34
CA LYS A 641 -0.73 56.37 -28.25
C LYS A 641 0.62 56.30 -28.95
N ALA A 642 0.56 56.16 -30.27
CA ALA A 642 1.62 56.58 -31.15
C ALA A 642 1.73 58.11 -31.12
N GLU A 643 2.94 58.56 -30.87
CA GLU A 643 3.55 59.76 -31.43
C GLU A 643 5.05 59.49 -31.55
#